data_dca9bdb42cf3af5804862047007031ac
#
_entry.id   dca9bdb42cf3af5804862047007031ac
#
_cell.length_a   1.000
_cell.length_b   1.000
_cell.length_c   1.000
_cell.angle_alpha   90.00
_cell.angle_beta   90.00
_cell.angle_gamma   90.00
#
_symmetry.space_group_name_H-M   'P 1'
#
loop_
_entity.id
_entity.type
_entity.pdbx_description
1 polymer ?
#
loop_
_entity_poly.entity_id
_entity_poly.type
_entity_poly.pdbx_seq_one_letter_code
_entity_poly.pdbx_strand_id
1 'polypeptide(L)'
;MPSPKNLDPKTEPLKSEPRAARRERRNWKFRSFFTVTDRRGPMRYWPLGLVVACALAIAVGAWHILHQAVTSPAVPYSQVAAELAAHNVSALSVENNGASLIATLRSPSLVNGHRVQTIQAAVPTRSVSLGDLERWSATGAKVAVMDGGSSGGGDVALRLVAILAVLGIVGYVIIRQRIGHGVTARRFMATPPSRQLTLADVGGAREAQADLRDVIAYLRDPDRFRHLGAKCPKGVLLIGPPGTGKTLLARAVAGEAGCPVIQAAGSDFNEMYVGVGSRRVRDLARQARDQAPCIVFIDEFDSLGGRRGRPNRSGEEEVTLNQLLAEMDGMAGSEGVIWMAATNREDMLDPAVRRPGRFDRIVEVGLPTVTDRLEILRIHAATSPLDRDVDLERLAQLTVGHSGADLANLLNEAAIIAVQDDSETITNAHIDQARDKILLGRVRAGVVVTDAERRLIALHEAGHAVVGMLTCPEDKLHKVTIEPRGRTLGAAHFAPESDRHLQPRRYLEGIIAKALGGRAAELTFLGPDAVTTGAGSDLIQATSIARRMVAEFGMSEEVGLISADPAAQGGAPSGQLQGEIDKAVRALISVQSQRAEAIVQQHREAVEALANALLERDVLPADEVYAIAERHGVGARDARCGMRDAVEV
;
A
#
# COMPACT_ATOMS: atom_id res chain seq x y z
N MET A 1 -70.17 8.43 34.49
CA MET A 1 -70.42 9.74 35.13
C MET A 1 -69.23 10.14 35.97
N PRO A 2 -68.80 11.40 35.98
CA PRO A 2 -69.13 12.47 35.04
C PRO A 2 -67.89 13.06 34.34
N SER A 3 -68.08 13.59 33.13
CA SER A 3 -67.46 14.76 32.54
C SER A 3 -68.00 16.06 33.18
N PRO A 4 -67.69 17.28 32.76
CA PRO A 4 -66.63 17.92 31.95
C PRO A 4 -66.17 19.29 32.49
N LYS A 5 -65.27 20.03 31.70
CA LYS A 5 -65.35 21.50 31.41
C LYS A 5 -64.06 21.93 30.68
N ASN A 6 -64.17 22.24 29.43
CA ASN A 6 -64.39 23.53 28.75
C ASN A 6 -63.40 24.63 29.15
N LEU A 7 -62.60 25.07 28.16
CA LEU A 7 -62.70 26.41 27.58
C LEU A 7 -61.72 26.61 26.42
N ASP A 8 -62.26 26.84 25.25
CA ASP A 8 -61.77 27.49 24.04
C ASP A 8 -61.83 29.04 24.22
N PRO A 9 -61.54 29.91 23.25
CA PRO A 9 -60.58 29.99 22.14
C PRO A 9 -59.93 31.40 22.02
N LYS A 10 -58.98 31.57 21.11
CA LYS A 10 -58.81 32.76 20.25
C LYS A 10 -57.79 32.51 19.13
N THR A 11 -58.27 32.23 18.00
CA THR A 11 -58.18 32.85 16.67
C THR A 11 -57.16 33.95 16.46
N GLU A 12 -56.24 33.77 15.52
CA GLU A 12 -56.20 34.57 14.29
C GLU A 12 -55.21 34.01 13.26
N PRO A 13 -55.43 34.19 11.95
CA PRO A 13 -54.75 33.46 10.89
C PRO A 13 -53.55 34.23 10.34
N LEU A 14 -52.43 33.59 10.11
CA LEU A 14 -51.32 34.16 9.39
C LEU A 14 -51.22 33.61 7.98
N LYS A 15 -51.23 34.56 7.09
CA LYS A 15 -51.23 34.56 5.64
C LYS A 15 -50.21 33.62 5.03
N SER A 16 -50.64 32.94 4.00
CA SER A 16 -49.83 32.31 2.98
C SER A 16 -48.90 33.28 2.26
N GLU A 17 -47.59 33.01 2.30
CA GLU A 17 -46.68 33.59 1.34
C GLU A 17 -45.90 32.47 0.61
N PRO A 18 -45.56 32.68 -0.68
CA PRO A 18 -45.09 31.59 -1.57
C PRO A 18 -43.60 31.27 -1.36
N ARG A 19 -43.32 30.00 -1.42
CA ARG A 19 -41.93 29.47 -1.43
C ARG A 19 -41.19 29.92 -2.70
N ALA A 20 -40.46 31.03 -2.62
CA ALA A 20 -39.46 31.41 -3.59
C ALA A 20 -38.14 30.74 -3.25
N ALA A 21 -37.58 30.10 -4.27
CA ALA A 21 -36.34 29.39 -4.26
C ALA A 21 -35.16 30.20 -3.70
N ARG A 22 -34.58 29.79 -2.59
CA ARG A 22 -33.20 30.13 -2.21
C ARG A 22 -32.28 28.99 -2.59
N ARG A 23 -31.75 29.04 -3.81
CA ARG A 23 -30.54 28.38 -4.22
C ARG A 23 -29.37 29.04 -3.50
N GLU A 24 -29.04 28.61 -2.31
CA GLU A 24 -27.76 28.92 -1.72
C GLU A 24 -26.69 28.05 -2.41
N ARG A 25 -25.94 28.69 -3.32
CA ARG A 25 -24.65 28.19 -3.82
C ARG A 25 -23.71 28.05 -2.62
N ARG A 26 -23.57 26.86 -2.08
CA ARG A 26 -22.49 26.52 -1.17
C ARG A 26 -21.18 26.54 -1.97
N ASN A 27 -20.52 27.68 -1.97
CA ASN A 27 -19.12 27.80 -2.34
C ASN A 27 -18.29 26.94 -1.40
N TRP A 28 -17.90 25.78 -1.84
CA TRP A 28 -16.83 25.02 -1.23
C TRP A 28 -15.52 25.74 -1.51
N LYS A 29 -15.16 26.67 -0.68
CA LYS A 29 -13.79 27.13 -0.55
C LYS A 29 -13.02 25.99 0.10
N PHE A 30 -12.17 25.35 -0.68
CA PHE A 30 -11.03 24.57 -0.19
C PHE A 30 -10.21 25.52 0.72
N ARG A 31 -10.49 25.49 1.99
CA ARG A 31 -9.58 26.02 3.01
C ARG A 31 -8.52 24.96 3.21
N SER A 32 -7.37 25.20 2.59
CA SER A 32 -6.13 24.55 2.94
C SER A 32 -5.95 24.54 4.46
N PHE A 33 -6.08 23.35 5.07
CA PHE A 33 -5.67 23.09 6.43
C PHE A 33 -4.14 23.03 6.47
N PHE A 34 -3.51 24.19 6.45
CA PHE A 34 -2.11 24.37 6.84
C PHE A 34 -2.00 25.65 7.65
N THR A 35 -2.54 25.62 8.86
CA THR A 35 -2.10 26.54 9.91
C THR A 35 -1.59 25.70 11.07
N VAL A 36 -0.38 25.17 10.89
CA VAL A 36 0.47 24.85 12.03
C VAL A 36 0.92 26.19 12.59
N THR A 37 0.31 26.61 13.66
CA THR A 37 0.81 27.73 14.49
C THR A 37 2.09 27.27 15.17
N ASP A 38 3.22 27.40 14.45
CA ASP A 38 4.55 27.23 15.00
C ASP A 38 4.88 28.45 15.85
N ARG A 39 4.68 28.34 17.16
CA ARG A 39 5.16 29.29 18.17
C ARG A 39 6.67 29.14 18.32
N ARG A 40 7.46 29.47 17.29
CA ARG A 40 8.91 29.66 17.38
C ARG A 40 9.20 31.09 16.94
N GLY A 41 9.68 31.87 17.89
CA GLY A 41 9.99 33.28 17.71
C GLY A 41 11.08 33.58 16.68
N PRO A 42 11.54 34.84 16.51
CA PRO A 42 12.33 35.37 15.39
C PRO A 42 13.71 34.75 15.16
N MET A 43 14.10 33.72 15.88
CA MET A 43 15.40 33.02 15.74
C MET A 43 15.52 32.16 14.47
N ARG A 44 14.47 31.99 13.70
CA ARG A 44 14.47 31.09 12.53
C ARG A 44 15.27 31.65 11.34
N TYR A 45 15.45 32.99 11.26
CA TYR A 45 16.11 33.66 10.14
C TYR A 45 17.53 34.11 10.41
N TRP A 46 18.01 33.99 11.64
CA TRP A 46 19.40 34.35 12.02
C TRP A 46 20.46 33.65 11.14
N PRO A 47 20.36 32.32 10.83
CA PRO A 47 21.36 31.69 10.00
C PRO A 47 21.32 32.17 8.55
N LEU A 48 20.15 32.53 8.04
CA LEU A 48 20.01 33.10 6.70
C LEU A 48 20.64 34.49 6.62
N GLY A 49 20.43 35.30 7.66
CA GLY A 49 21.07 36.62 7.80
C GLY A 49 22.60 36.53 7.85
N LEU A 50 23.13 35.54 8.55
CA LEU A 50 24.57 35.32 8.64
C LEU A 50 25.17 34.88 7.29
N VAL A 51 24.52 34.02 6.56
CA VAL A 51 24.95 33.58 5.21
C VAL A 51 24.91 34.73 4.23
N VAL A 52 23.88 35.57 4.26
CA VAL A 52 23.75 36.76 3.42
C VAL A 52 24.82 37.79 3.78
N ALA A 53 25.08 38.01 5.07
CA ALA A 53 26.14 38.92 5.53
C ALA A 53 27.54 38.45 5.10
N CYS A 54 27.84 37.15 5.19
CA CYS A 54 29.08 36.58 4.70
C CYS A 54 29.22 36.70 3.16
N ALA A 55 28.16 36.41 2.42
CA ALA A 55 28.17 36.57 0.95
C ALA A 55 28.36 38.03 0.54
N LEU A 56 27.75 38.99 1.22
CA LEU A 56 27.96 40.43 1.02
C LEU A 56 29.38 40.85 1.36
N ALA A 57 29.96 40.36 2.46
CA ALA A 57 31.34 40.67 2.82
C ALA A 57 32.34 40.12 1.79
N ILE A 58 32.09 38.92 1.27
CA ILE A 58 32.91 38.34 0.18
C ILE A 58 32.75 39.14 -1.12
N ALA A 59 31.55 39.56 -1.46
CA ALA A 59 31.27 40.36 -2.66
C ALA A 59 31.92 41.74 -2.55
N VAL A 60 31.85 42.41 -1.40
CA VAL A 60 32.51 43.72 -1.13
C VAL A 60 34.02 43.58 -1.14
N GLY A 61 34.59 42.51 -0.56
CA GLY A 61 36.01 42.21 -0.61
C GLY A 61 36.52 41.96 -2.04
N ALA A 62 35.81 41.17 -2.81
CA ALA A 62 36.10 40.90 -4.20
C ALA A 62 35.98 42.17 -5.06
N TRP A 63 34.95 43.00 -4.85
CA TRP A 63 34.78 44.27 -5.51
C TRP A 63 35.92 45.26 -5.19
N HIS A 64 36.39 45.30 -3.93
CA HIS A 64 37.51 46.14 -3.51
C HIS A 64 38.82 45.67 -4.15
N ILE A 65 39.08 44.36 -4.23
CA ILE A 65 40.26 43.82 -4.94
C ILE A 65 40.22 44.11 -6.44
N LEU A 66 39.05 43.97 -7.08
CA LEU A 66 38.88 44.29 -8.51
C LEU A 66 39.06 45.79 -8.79
N HIS A 67 38.66 46.68 -7.88
CA HIS A 67 38.77 48.13 -8.05
C HIS A 67 40.15 48.69 -7.73
N GLN A 68 40.98 48.01 -6.92
CA GLN A 68 42.39 48.39 -6.70
C GLN A 68 43.32 47.98 -7.84
N ALA A 69 42.91 47.17 -8.76
CA ALA A 69 43.66 46.84 -9.98
C ALA A 69 43.37 47.84 -11.10
N VAL A 70 43.43 49.16 -10.80
CA VAL A 70 43.64 50.18 -11.84
C VAL A 70 45.10 50.06 -12.21
N THR A 71 45.40 49.16 -13.11
CA THR A 71 46.73 48.96 -13.69
C THR A 71 47.10 50.21 -14.46
N SER A 72 48.18 50.90 -13.99
CA SER A 72 48.82 51.92 -14.80
C SER A 72 49.16 51.29 -16.15
N PRO A 73 48.83 51.92 -17.30
CA PRO A 73 49.09 51.34 -18.63
C PRO A 73 50.58 51.07 -18.80
N ALA A 74 50.91 49.82 -19.17
CA ALA A 74 52.30 49.42 -19.43
C ALA A 74 52.78 50.09 -20.75
N VAL A 75 53.90 50.76 -20.67
CA VAL A 75 54.53 51.43 -21.81
C VAL A 75 55.96 50.93 -21.95
N PRO A 76 56.60 51.03 -23.13
CA PRO A 76 58.02 50.78 -23.32
C PRO A 76 58.86 51.71 -22.45
N TYR A 77 60.02 51.22 -21.93
CA TYR A 77 60.92 51.97 -21.08
C TYR A 77 61.42 53.30 -21.81
N SER A 78 61.59 53.24 -23.13
CA SER A 78 61.93 54.39 -23.93
C SER A 78 60.95 55.58 -23.82
N GLN A 79 59.65 55.27 -23.58
CA GLN A 79 58.66 56.33 -23.42
C GLN A 79 58.75 56.99 -22.05
N VAL A 80 59.02 56.18 -20.95
CA VAL A 80 59.30 56.75 -19.65
C VAL A 80 60.60 57.59 -19.68
N ALA A 81 61.64 57.12 -20.39
CA ALA A 81 62.87 57.85 -20.56
C ALA A 81 62.67 59.18 -21.34
N ALA A 82 61.78 59.20 -22.31
CA ALA A 82 61.45 60.44 -23.04
C ALA A 82 60.68 61.44 -22.15
N GLU A 83 59.73 60.98 -21.30
CA GLU A 83 59.02 61.82 -20.33
C GLU A 83 59.93 62.35 -19.23
N LEU A 84 60.97 61.59 -18.83
CA LEU A 84 62.01 62.02 -17.92
C LEU A 84 62.90 63.10 -18.54
N ALA A 85 63.33 62.93 -19.82
CA ALA A 85 64.10 63.92 -20.56
C ALA A 85 63.34 65.21 -20.79
N ALA A 86 62.02 65.11 -20.93
CA ALA A 86 61.11 66.26 -21.10
C ALA A 86 60.77 66.96 -19.76
N HIS A 87 61.36 66.53 -18.61
CA HIS A 87 61.07 67.02 -17.24
C HIS A 87 59.57 66.92 -16.84
N ASN A 88 58.80 66.02 -17.47
CA ASN A 88 57.36 65.81 -17.23
C ASN A 88 57.05 64.80 -16.12
N VAL A 89 58.05 64.19 -15.50
CA VAL A 89 57.85 63.22 -14.38
C VAL A 89 57.93 64.00 -13.09
N SER A 90 56.86 63.84 -12.22
CA SER A 90 56.82 64.43 -10.90
C SER A 90 57.32 63.46 -9.82
N ALA A 91 57.03 62.17 -9.94
CA ALA A 91 57.49 61.12 -9.05
C ALA A 91 57.79 59.85 -9.83
N LEU A 92 58.79 59.10 -9.43
CA LEU A 92 59.24 57.84 -10.02
C LEU A 92 59.33 56.80 -8.87
N SER A 93 58.53 55.75 -8.90
CA SER A 93 58.61 54.64 -7.96
C SER A 93 59.28 53.44 -8.64
N VAL A 94 60.31 52.90 -8.01
CA VAL A 94 61.00 51.68 -8.40
C VAL A 94 60.45 50.52 -7.56
N GLU A 95 59.85 49.56 -8.23
CA GLU A 95 59.24 48.39 -7.57
C GLU A 95 59.87 47.06 -8.01
N ASN A 96 59.61 45.98 -7.29
CA ASN A 96 60.05 44.63 -7.63
C ASN A 96 61.57 44.52 -7.79
N ASN A 97 62.35 45.02 -6.80
CA ASN A 97 63.81 45.01 -6.84
C ASN A 97 64.40 45.62 -8.10
N GLY A 98 63.80 46.68 -8.61
CA GLY A 98 64.29 47.37 -9.77
C GLY A 98 63.82 46.84 -11.13
N ALA A 99 62.89 45.87 -11.12
CA ALA A 99 62.39 45.28 -12.36
C ALA A 99 61.24 46.10 -13.03
N SER A 100 60.56 46.98 -12.29
CA SER A 100 59.48 47.85 -12.81
C SER A 100 59.59 49.26 -12.26
N LEU A 101 59.20 50.21 -13.12
CA LEU A 101 59.15 51.65 -12.82
C LEU A 101 57.71 52.12 -12.99
N ILE A 102 57.23 52.88 -12.04
CA ILE A 102 55.97 53.60 -12.16
C ILE A 102 56.31 55.08 -12.11
N ALA A 103 55.98 55.79 -13.22
CA ALA A 103 56.19 57.19 -13.31
C ALA A 103 54.88 57.96 -13.24
N THR A 104 54.80 58.93 -12.33
CA THR A 104 53.69 59.89 -12.23
C THR A 104 54.08 61.16 -12.97
N LEU A 105 53.25 61.52 -13.97
CA LEU A 105 53.52 62.65 -14.82
C LEU A 105 52.98 63.97 -14.23
N ARG A 106 53.63 65.09 -14.50
CA ARG A 106 53.15 66.44 -14.14
C ARG A 106 52.02 66.91 -15.03
N SER A 107 52.04 66.58 -16.31
CA SER A 107 51.00 66.80 -17.29
C SER A 107 50.61 65.44 -17.91
N PRO A 108 49.32 65.16 -18.12
CA PRO A 108 48.88 63.87 -18.68
C PRO A 108 49.46 63.66 -20.10
N SER A 109 50.05 62.49 -20.31
CA SER A 109 50.55 62.08 -21.66
C SER A 109 49.53 61.18 -22.35
N LEU A 110 49.53 61.13 -23.66
CA LEU A 110 48.63 60.31 -24.47
C LEU A 110 49.28 58.93 -24.67
N VAL A 111 48.68 57.92 -24.01
CA VAL A 111 49.10 56.53 -24.17
C VAL A 111 47.90 55.72 -24.68
N ASN A 112 48.09 55.10 -25.85
CA ASN A 112 47.02 54.32 -26.53
C ASN A 112 45.68 55.07 -26.67
N GLY A 113 45.77 56.42 -26.98
CA GLY A 113 44.55 57.21 -27.18
C GLY A 113 43.90 57.75 -25.90
N HIS A 114 44.40 57.42 -24.71
CA HIS A 114 43.88 57.88 -23.42
C HIS A 114 44.89 58.80 -22.74
N ARG A 115 44.41 59.90 -22.13
CA ARG A 115 45.21 60.75 -21.27
C ARG A 115 45.41 60.08 -19.91
N VAL A 116 46.67 59.71 -19.58
CA VAL A 116 47.03 59.03 -18.33
C VAL A 116 48.04 59.85 -17.54
N GLN A 117 47.92 59.83 -16.26
CA GLN A 117 48.77 60.54 -15.31
C GLN A 117 49.87 59.67 -14.70
N THR A 118 49.65 58.30 -14.76
CA THR A 118 50.62 57.31 -14.33
C THR A 118 50.89 56.31 -15.42
N ILE A 119 52.17 56.00 -15.67
CA ILE A 119 52.65 55.01 -16.63
C ILE A 119 53.60 54.02 -15.95
N GLN A 120 53.54 52.76 -16.37
CA GLN A 120 54.43 51.73 -15.84
C GLN A 120 55.29 51.13 -16.96
N ALA A 121 56.58 50.95 -16.71
CA ALA A 121 57.50 50.31 -17.66
C ALA A 121 58.34 49.21 -16.93
N ALA A 122 58.66 48.16 -17.68
CA ALA A 122 59.66 47.18 -17.22
C ALA A 122 61.08 47.73 -17.55
N VAL A 123 62.02 47.55 -16.59
CA VAL A 123 63.43 47.94 -16.78
C VAL A 123 64.12 46.82 -17.55
N PRO A 124 64.82 47.16 -18.65
CA PRO A 124 65.42 46.16 -19.56
C PRO A 124 66.48 45.27 -18.89
N THR A 125 67.20 45.79 -17.92
CA THR A 125 68.27 45.07 -17.19
C THR A 125 67.86 44.41 -15.91
N ARG A 126 66.58 44.48 -15.50
CA ARG A 126 66.02 44.00 -14.22
C ARG A 126 66.74 44.50 -12.98
N SER A 127 67.58 45.50 -13.09
CA SER A 127 68.25 46.14 -11.94
C SER A 127 68.46 47.63 -12.23
N VAL A 128 68.14 48.48 -11.30
CA VAL A 128 68.36 49.92 -11.35
C VAL A 128 69.64 50.22 -10.61
N SER A 129 70.64 50.88 -11.26
CA SER A 129 71.87 51.23 -10.58
C SER A 129 71.72 52.52 -9.78
N LEU A 130 72.57 52.76 -8.80
CA LEU A 130 72.66 54.04 -8.06
C LEU A 130 72.83 55.23 -9.00
N GLY A 131 73.64 55.06 -10.05
CA GLY A 131 73.86 56.12 -11.07
C GLY A 131 72.61 56.45 -11.89
N ASP A 132 71.66 55.49 -12.05
CA ASP A 132 70.37 55.77 -12.74
C ASP A 132 69.43 56.54 -11.79
N LEU A 133 69.41 56.24 -10.52
CA LEU A 133 68.65 56.96 -9.50
C LEU A 133 69.10 58.44 -9.39
N GLU A 134 70.44 58.67 -9.39
CA GLU A 134 71.02 60.03 -9.38
C GLU A 134 70.65 60.80 -10.66
N ARG A 135 70.72 60.17 -11.83
CA ARG A 135 70.32 60.83 -13.12
C ARG A 135 68.83 61.20 -13.13
N TRP A 136 67.97 60.29 -12.62
CA TRP A 136 66.53 60.55 -12.60
C TRP A 136 66.16 61.64 -11.57
N SER A 137 66.84 61.64 -10.43
CA SER A 137 66.64 62.70 -9.44
C SER A 137 67.12 64.07 -9.95
N ALA A 138 68.17 64.10 -10.77
CA ALA A 138 68.66 65.32 -11.40
C ALA A 138 67.65 65.95 -12.44
N THR A 139 66.70 65.19 -12.96
CA THR A 139 65.59 65.70 -13.81
C THR A 139 64.46 66.34 -12.99
N GLY A 140 64.57 66.41 -11.67
CA GLY A 140 63.59 67.03 -10.79
C GLY A 140 62.41 66.09 -10.41
N ALA A 141 62.50 64.77 -10.70
CA ALA A 141 61.56 63.79 -10.30
C ALA A 141 61.89 63.31 -8.88
N LYS A 142 60.86 63.13 -8.01
CA LYS A 142 61.04 62.50 -6.73
C LYS A 142 61.16 60.98 -6.90
N VAL A 143 62.35 60.44 -6.68
CA VAL A 143 62.60 58.98 -6.82
C VAL A 143 62.39 58.28 -5.47
N ALA A 144 61.49 57.29 -5.46
CA ALA A 144 61.24 56.42 -4.32
C ALA A 144 61.52 54.97 -4.71
N VAL A 145 62.31 54.25 -3.92
CA VAL A 145 62.50 52.82 -4.08
C VAL A 145 61.61 52.14 -3.06
N MET A 146 60.63 51.39 -3.53
CA MET A 146 59.77 50.59 -2.69
C MET A 146 60.22 49.13 -2.76
N ASP A 147 60.70 48.59 -1.67
CA ASP A 147 60.93 47.17 -1.57
C ASP A 147 59.61 46.46 -1.69
N GLY A 148 59.49 45.55 -2.67
CA GLY A 148 58.30 44.74 -2.95
C GLY A 148 58.02 43.65 -1.89
N GLY A 149 58.18 43.99 -0.63
CA GLY A 149 58.14 43.08 0.46
C GLY A 149 57.27 43.50 1.65
N SER A 150 56.03 43.99 1.39
CA SER A 150 54.99 43.86 2.44
C SER A 150 53.59 44.25 1.95
N SER A 151 53.01 43.44 1.12
CA SER A 151 51.56 43.30 1.19
C SER A 151 51.25 42.50 2.43
N GLY A 152 51.52 43.15 3.59
CA GLY A 152 51.63 42.39 4.81
C GLY A 152 50.33 42.01 5.43
N GLY A 153 50.04 42.49 6.61
CA GLY A 153 49.04 42.04 7.53
C GLY A 153 47.58 42.02 7.06
N GLY A 154 47.21 42.89 6.10
CA GLY A 154 45.86 42.96 5.59
C GLY A 154 45.48 41.78 4.68
N ASP A 155 46.38 41.33 3.81
CA ASP A 155 46.13 40.23 2.87
C ASP A 155 46.10 38.86 3.60
N VAL A 156 46.97 38.66 4.59
CA VAL A 156 46.99 37.46 5.44
C VAL A 156 45.73 37.43 6.31
N ALA A 157 45.34 38.55 6.89
CA ALA A 157 44.11 38.64 7.67
C ALA A 157 42.85 38.38 6.82
N LEU A 158 42.78 38.89 5.58
CA LEU A 158 41.67 38.65 4.67
C LEU A 158 41.59 37.18 4.23
N ARG A 159 42.72 36.53 3.96
CA ARG A 159 42.79 35.10 3.64
C ARG A 159 42.37 34.24 4.83
N LEU A 160 42.76 34.56 6.08
CA LEU A 160 42.35 33.88 7.28
C LEU A 160 40.82 34.02 7.51
N VAL A 161 40.27 35.21 7.32
CA VAL A 161 38.82 35.43 7.44
C VAL A 161 38.04 34.65 6.36
N ALA A 162 38.55 34.58 5.14
CA ALA A 162 37.94 33.78 4.07
C ALA A 162 37.97 32.27 4.38
N ILE A 163 39.08 31.76 4.92
CA ILE A 163 39.24 30.35 5.34
C ILE A 163 38.28 30.06 6.50
N LEU A 164 38.21 30.92 7.50
CA LEU A 164 37.27 30.77 8.64
C LEU A 164 35.80 30.82 8.19
N ALA A 165 35.47 31.67 7.23
CA ALA A 165 34.11 31.74 6.66
C ALA A 165 33.77 30.44 5.89
N VAL A 166 34.69 29.90 5.09
CA VAL A 166 34.50 28.61 4.40
C VAL A 166 34.36 27.47 5.41
N LEU A 167 35.22 27.41 6.42
CA LEU A 167 35.13 26.40 7.48
C LEU A 167 33.81 26.54 8.28
N GLY A 168 33.36 27.76 8.53
CA GLY A 168 32.07 28.06 9.16
C GLY A 168 30.89 27.57 8.31
N ILE A 169 30.92 27.81 6.99
CA ILE A 169 29.90 27.34 6.05
C ILE A 169 29.91 25.81 5.96
N VAL A 170 31.08 25.19 5.83
CA VAL A 170 31.24 23.73 5.79
C VAL A 170 30.77 23.11 7.12
N GLY A 171 31.18 23.67 8.23
CA GLY A 171 30.71 23.27 9.58
C GLY A 171 29.20 23.42 9.72
N TYR A 172 28.63 24.53 9.27
CA TYR A 172 27.18 24.76 9.26
C TYR A 172 26.44 23.76 8.35
N VAL A 173 26.95 23.48 7.16
CA VAL A 173 26.38 22.48 6.24
C VAL A 173 26.45 21.09 6.87
N ILE A 174 27.57 20.71 7.49
CA ILE A 174 27.73 19.43 8.18
C ILE A 174 26.82 19.34 9.39
N ILE A 175 26.72 20.40 10.20
CA ILE A 175 25.79 20.45 11.35
C ILE A 175 24.33 20.44 10.86
N ARG A 176 24.00 21.18 9.80
CA ARG A 176 22.67 21.16 9.19
C ARG A 176 22.33 19.83 8.55
N GLN A 177 23.29 19.14 7.92
CA GLN A 177 23.10 17.78 7.43
C GLN A 177 22.94 16.80 8.60
N ARG A 178 23.69 16.94 9.70
CA ARG A 178 23.51 16.10 10.89
C ARG A 178 22.20 16.41 11.65
N ILE A 179 21.76 17.65 11.69
CA ILE A 179 20.48 18.06 12.31
C ILE A 179 19.31 17.89 11.31
N GLY A 180 19.52 18.08 10.02
CA GLY A 180 18.50 17.91 8.97
C GLY A 180 18.36 16.46 8.49
N HIS A 181 19.33 15.59 8.76
CA HIS A 181 19.21 14.13 8.72
C HIS A 181 18.80 13.53 10.08
N GLY A 182 18.40 14.35 11.02
CA GLY A 182 17.31 13.97 11.90
C GLY A 182 16.12 13.78 11.00
N VAL A 183 16.03 12.60 10.31
CA VAL A 183 14.76 12.01 9.88
C VAL A 183 13.83 12.37 11.02
N THR A 184 12.89 13.29 10.76
CA THR A 184 11.82 13.59 11.71
C THR A 184 11.37 12.24 12.18
N ALA A 185 11.63 11.93 13.45
CA ALA A 185 11.15 10.69 14.02
C ALA A 185 9.66 10.72 13.75
N ARG A 186 9.20 9.97 12.73
CA ARG A 186 7.78 9.80 12.46
C ARG A 186 7.27 9.18 13.74
N ARG A 187 6.68 9.99 14.60
CA ARG A 187 5.95 9.45 15.75
C ARG A 187 4.88 8.57 15.16
N PHE A 188 4.94 7.29 15.48
CA PHE A 188 3.89 6.37 15.10
C PHE A 188 2.56 6.89 15.70
N MET A 189 1.47 6.73 14.94
CA MET A 189 0.17 7.20 15.40
C MET A 189 -0.26 6.36 16.60
N ALA A 190 -0.38 7.03 17.74
CA ALA A 190 -0.99 6.43 18.92
C ALA A 190 -2.46 6.86 18.97
N THR A 191 -3.37 5.89 18.95
CA THR A 191 -4.80 6.11 19.10
C THR A 191 -5.16 6.06 20.58
N PRO A 192 -5.70 7.16 21.15
CA PRO A 192 -6.04 7.20 22.57
C PRO A 192 -7.24 6.28 22.89
N PRO A 193 -7.37 5.77 24.13
CA PRO A 193 -8.41 4.82 24.51
C PRO A 193 -9.85 5.32 24.29
N SER A 194 -10.09 6.60 24.44
CA SER A 194 -11.42 7.24 24.29
C SER A 194 -12.03 7.19 22.88
N ARG A 195 -11.27 6.77 21.87
CA ARG A 195 -11.70 6.64 20.47
C ARG A 195 -11.57 5.23 19.93
N GLN A 196 -11.38 4.25 20.80
CA GLN A 196 -11.17 2.88 20.37
C GLN A 196 -12.49 2.10 20.34
N LEU A 197 -12.53 1.16 19.41
CA LEU A 197 -13.59 0.16 19.31
C LEU A 197 -13.47 -0.83 20.49
N THR A 198 -14.56 -1.47 20.84
CA THR A 198 -14.60 -2.57 21.81
C THR A 198 -14.83 -3.90 21.11
N LEU A 199 -14.72 -5.01 21.84
CA LEU A 199 -15.01 -6.34 21.28
C LEU A 199 -16.48 -6.47 20.81
N ALA A 200 -17.39 -5.66 21.36
CA ALA A 200 -18.79 -5.63 20.92
C ALA A 200 -18.98 -5.08 19.50
N ASP A 201 -18.01 -4.28 19.01
CA ASP A 201 -18.02 -3.72 17.66
C ASP A 201 -17.42 -4.69 16.63
N VAL A 202 -16.90 -5.83 17.06
CA VAL A 202 -16.30 -6.87 16.21
C VAL A 202 -17.27 -8.03 16.11
N GLY A 203 -17.96 -8.14 14.99
CA GLY A 203 -18.81 -9.29 14.71
C GLY A 203 -18.00 -10.53 14.40
N GLY A 204 -18.42 -11.66 14.96
CA GLY A 204 -17.76 -12.95 14.75
C GLY A 204 -16.39 -13.09 15.44
N ALA A 205 -15.55 -13.98 14.89
CA ALA A 205 -14.21 -14.29 15.42
C ALA A 205 -14.20 -14.65 16.92
N ARG A 206 -15.23 -15.36 17.39
CA ARG A 206 -15.46 -15.66 18.82
C ARG A 206 -14.31 -16.43 19.46
N GLU A 207 -13.70 -17.35 18.73
CA GLU A 207 -12.54 -18.12 19.19
C GLU A 207 -11.33 -17.20 19.38
N ALA A 208 -11.02 -16.37 18.38
CA ALA A 208 -9.95 -15.39 18.47
C ALA A 208 -10.19 -14.37 19.60
N GLN A 209 -11.44 -13.93 19.79
CA GLN A 209 -11.79 -13.08 20.94
C GLN A 209 -11.59 -13.78 22.29
N ALA A 210 -11.95 -15.06 22.37
CA ALA A 210 -11.74 -15.86 23.59
C ALA A 210 -10.26 -16.00 23.92
N ASP A 211 -9.44 -16.27 22.91
CA ASP A 211 -7.97 -16.35 23.04
C ASP A 211 -7.34 -15.03 23.52
N LEU A 212 -7.91 -13.91 23.15
CA LEU A 212 -7.38 -12.60 23.51
C LEU A 212 -7.86 -12.07 24.87
N ARG A 213 -8.82 -12.75 25.52
CA ARG A 213 -9.33 -12.34 26.86
C ARG A 213 -8.24 -12.30 27.93
N ASP A 214 -7.31 -13.25 27.89
CA ASP A 214 -6.19 -13.26 28.83
C ASP A 214 -5.27 -12.05 28.66
N VAL A 215 -5.06 -11.64 27.40
CA VAL A 215 -4.26 -10.46 27.05
C VAL A 215 -4.94 -9.19 27.60
N ILE A 216 -6.27 -9.09 27.43
CA ILE A 216 -7.07 -7.98 27.95
C ILE A 216 -7.02 -7.95 29.48
N ALA A 217 -7.20 -9.11 30.12
CA ALA A 217 -7.17 -9.22 31.58
C ALA A 217 -5.79 -8.80 32.14
N TYR A 218 -4.71 -9.20 31.48
CA TYR A 218 -3.35 -8.79 31.88
C TYR A 218 -3.13 -7.29 31.72
N LEU A 219 -3.55 -6.68 30.60
CA LEU A 219 -3.41 -5.25 30.39
C LEU A 219 -4.20 -4.41 31.40
N ARG A 220 -5.35 -4.94 31.87
CA ARG A 220 -6.19 -4.28 32.90
C ARG A 220 -5.59 -4.37 34.29
N ASP A 221 -5.01 -5.50 34.65
CA ASP A 221 -4.47 -5.76 35.99
C ASP A 221 -3.20 -6.63 35.93
N PRO A 222 -2.06 -6.04 35.55
CA PRO A 222 -0.78 -6.76 35.45
C PRO A 222 -0.29 -7.32 36.81
N ASP A 223 -0.62 -6.64 37.90
CA ASP A 223 -0.12 -6.99 39.23
C ASP A 223 -0.72 -8.30 39.75
N ARG A 224 -1.97 -8.57 39.41
CA ARG A 224 -2.64 -9.85 39.75
C ARG A 224 -1.91 -11.05 39.12
N PHE A 225 -1.49 -10.94 37.88
CA PHE A 225 -0.73 -11.98 37.16
C PHE A 225 0.64 -12.20 37.78
N ARG A 226 1.35 -11.11 38.12
CA ARG A 226 2.66 -11.18 38.79
C ARG A 226 2.59 -11.89 40.14
N HIS A 227 1.56 -11.60 40.92
CA HIS A 227 1.38 -12.19 42.26
C HIS A 227 1.25 -13.71 42.20
N LEU A 228 0.65 -14.25 41.14
CA LEU A 228 0.52 -15.67 40.89
C LEU A 228 1.69 -16.29 40.13
N GLY A 229 2.71 -15.50 39.74
CA GLY A 229 3.84 -15.95 38.96
C GLY A 229 3.52 -16.25 37.49
N ALA A 230 2.33 -15.85 37.01
CA ALA A 230 1.92 -16.05 35.63
C ALA A 230 2.66 -15.04 34.71
N LYS A 231 3.19 -15.56 33.59
CA LYS A 231 3.81 -14.75 32.55
C LYS A 231 2.82 -14.50 31.43
N CYS A 232 2.53 -13.24 31.15
CA CYS A 232 1.75 -12.90 29.96
C CYS A 232 2.57 -13.12 28.68
N PRO A 233 1.93 -13.53 27.57
CA PRO A 233 2.59 -13.54 26.29
C PRO A 233 3.10 -12.14 25.94
N LYS A 234 4.35 -12.04 25.49
CA LYS A 234 4.94 -10.76 25.07
C LYS A 234 4.44 -10.33 23.72
N GLY A 235 4.09 -11.29 22.87
CA GLY A 235 3.65 -11.05 21.52
C GLY A 235 2.52 -11.97 21.09
N VAL A 236 1.57 -11.42 20.39
CA VAL A 236 0.43 -12.10 19.77
C VAL A 236 0.54 -11.96 18.26
N LEU A 237 0.52 -13.06 17.54
CA LEU A 237 0.50 -13.10 16.10
C LEU A 237 -0.91 -13.45 15.61
N LEU A 238 -1.58 -12.51 14.94
CA LEU A 238 -2.87 -12.71 14.30
C LEU A 238 -2.64 -13.23 12.88
N ILE A 239 -3.10 -14.44 12.58
CA ILE A 239 -2.97 -15.06 11.26
C ILE A 239 -4.36 -15.29 10.65
N GLY A 240 -4.45 -15.26 9.32
CA GLY A 240 -5.69 -15.58 8.60
C GLY A 240 -5.84 -14.84 7.29
N PRO A 241 -6.90 -15.15 6.52
CA PRO A 241 -7.16 -14.53 5.22
C PRO A 241 -7.32 -13.00 5.29
N PRO A 242 -7.12 -12.27 4.19
CA PRO A 242 -7.38 -10.83 4.15
C PRO A 242 -8.86 -10.54 4.41
N GLY A 243 -9.14 -9.36 4.98
CA GLY A 243 -10.53 -8.93 5.21
C GLY A 243 -11.24 -9.56 6.42
N THR A 244 -10.61 -10.47 7.18
CA THR A 244 -11.21 -11.11 8.36
C THR A 244 -11.25 -10.25 9.63
N GLY A 245 -10.75 -9.01 9.56
CA GLY A 245 -10.85 -8.07 10.69
C GLY A 245 -9.69 -8.10 11.68
N LYS A 246 -8.51 -8.66 11.33
CA LYS A 246 -7.33 -8.73 12.21
C LYS A 246 -6.93 -7.38 12.80
N THR A 247 -6.85 -6.34 11.97
CA THR A 247 -6.56 -4.97 12.38
C THR A 247 -7.64 -4.40 13.30
N LEU A 248 -8.91 -4.69 12.99
CA LEU A 248 -10.06 -4.28 13.80
C LEU A 248 -10.01 -4.94 15.19
N LEU A 249 -9.73 -6.24 15.22
CA LEU A 249 -9.62 -7.02 16.44
C LEU A 249 -8.50 -6.50 17.36
N ALA A 250 -7.32 -6.19 16.82
CA ALA A 250 -6.22 -5.61 17.59
C ALA A 250 -6.60 -4.28 18.26
N ARG A 251 -7.33 -3.41 17.51
CA ARG A 251 -7.83 -2.13 18.04
C ARG A 251 -8.93 -2.33 19.08
N ALA A 252 -9.80 -3.31 18.88
CA ALA A 252 -10.86 -3.64 19.83
C ALA A 252 -10.31 -4.19 21.16
N VAL A 253 -9.27 -5.03 21.10
CA VAL A 253 -8.55 -5.54 22.28
C VAL A 253 -8.01 -4.40 23.13
N ALA A 254 -7.39 -3.42 22.50
CA ALA A 254 -6.84 -2.26 23.20
C ALA A 254 -7.94 -1.36 23.80
N GLY A 255 -9.01 -1.15 23.06
CA GLY A 255 -10.17 -0.39 23.57
C GLY A 255 -10.83 -1.07 24.75
N GLU A 256 -11.00 -2.39 24.65
CA GLU A 256 -11.53 -3.21 25.76
C GLU A 256 -10.58 -3.22 26.97
N ALA A 257 -9.27 -3.21 26.74
CA ALA A 257 -8.26 -3.11 27.80
C ALA A 257 -8.13 -1.67 28.37
N GLY A 258 -8.64 -0.65 27.68
CA GLY A 258 -8.50 0.75 28.07
C GLY A 258 -7.10 1.32 27.90
N CYS A 259 -6.27 0.74 26.99
CA CYS A 259 -4.90 1.18 26.74
C CYS A 259 -4.72 1.74 25.32
N PRO A 260 -3.71 2.59 25.07
CA PRO A 260 -3.44 3.13 23.75
C PRO A 260 -2.90 2.07 22.79
N VAL A 261 -3.19 2.23 21.49
CA VAL A 261 -2.58 1.45 20.40
C VAL A 261 -1.58 2.32 19.64
N ILE A 262 -0.37 1.82 19.47
CA ILE A 262 0.64 2.38 18.59
C ILE A 262 0.65 1.53 17.32
N GLN A 263 0.19 2.09 16.19
CA GLN A 263 0.05 1.35 14.95
C GLN A 263 1.23 1.64 14.02
N ALA A 264 1.76 0.57 13.41
CA ALA A 264 2.76 0.61 12.36
C ALA A 264 2.38 -0.39 11.27
N ALA A 265 2.81 -0.17 10.04
CA ALA A 265 2.79 -1.18 8.98
C ALA A 265 4.18 -1.80 8.85
N GLY A 266 4.26 -3.08 8.49
CA GLY A 266 5.54 -3.74 8.24
C GLY A 266 6.37 -3.03 7.17
N SER A 267 5.71 -2.47 6.16
CA SER A 267 6.34 -1.64 5.12
C SER A 267 6.95 -0.33 5.64
N ASP A 268 6.52 0.19 6.80
CA ASP A 268 7.12 1.39 7.39
C ASP A 268 8.58 1.21 7.77
N PHE A 269 9.03 -0.04 7.91
CA PHE A 269 10.39 -0.39 8.29
C PHE A 269 11.29 -0.70 7.10
N ASN A 270 10.71 -0.84 5.89
CA ASN A 270 11.44 -1.10 4.66
C ASN A 270 11.91 0.23 4.05
N GLU A 271 13.21 0.49 4.11
CA GLU A 271 13.82 1.70 3.57
C GLU A 271 15.05 1.34 2.73
N MET A 272 15.34 2.18 1.72
CA MET A 272 16.51 1.97 0.85
C MET A 272 17.84 2.30 1.52
N TYR A 273 17.84 2.97 2.68
CA TYR A 273 19.04 3.40 3.35
C TYR A 273 19.38 2.51 4.56
N VAL A 274 20.63 2.03 4.60
CA VAL A 274 21.16 1.13 5.64
C VAL A 274 20.94 1.69 7.06
N GLY A 275 20.29 0.89 7.93
CA GLY A 275 20.11 1.19 9.34
C GLY A 275 18.94 2.11 9.70
N VAL A 276 18.18 2.62 8.72
CA VAL A 276 17.00 3.47 9.00
C VAL A 276 15.86 2.63 9.57
N GLY A 277 15.60 1.43 9.03
CA GLY A 277 14.59 0.50 9.53
C GLY A 277 14.85 0.12 11.00
N SER A 278 16.07 -0.29 11.32
CA SER A 278 16.48 -0.63 12.71
C SER A 278 16.36 0.55 13.67
N ARG A 279 16.57 1.77 13.20
CA ARG A 279 16.37 2.98 14.02
C ARG A 279 14.89 3.21 14.31
N ARG A 280 14.01 3.04 13.30
CA ARG A 280 12.56 3.16 13.47
C ARG A 280 12.01 2.13 14.46
N VAL A 281 12.50 0.90 14.42
CA VAL A 281 12.16 -0.13 15.40
C VAL A 281 12.50 0.33 16.82
N ARG A 282 13.72 0.88 17.04
CA ARG A 282 14.12 1.40 18.35
C ARG A 282 13.27 2.59 18.80
N ASP A 283 12.89 3.48 17.88
CA ASP A 283 12.03 4.63 18.20
C ASP A 283 10.62 4.16 18.54
N LEU A 284 10.06 3.15 17.84
CA LEU A 284 8.80 2.50 18.16
C LEU A 284 8.83 1.86 19.55
N ALA A 285 9.87 1.09 19.84
CA ALA A 285 10.05 0.42 21.13
C ALA A 285 10.20 1.43 22.29
N ARG A 286 10.87 2.57 22.06
CA ARG A 286 10.96 3.66 23.04
C ARG A 286 9.60 4.29 23.26
N GLN A 287 8.86 4.62 22.17
CA GLN A 287 7.53 5.18 22.27
C GLN A 287 6.57 4.25 23.03
N ALA A 288 6.68 2.93 22.82
CA ALA A 288 5.88 1.93 23.53
C ALA A 288 6.18 1.92 25.03
N ARG A 289 7.46 1.98 25.42
CA ARG A 289 7.86 2.08 26.84
C ARG A 289 7.34 3.36 27.50
N ASP A 290 7.39 4.48 26.79
CA ASP A 290 6.93 5.78 27.29
C ASP A 290 5.39 5.84 27.48
N GLN A 291 4.65 4.98 26.77
CA GLN A 291 3.17 4.93 26.78
C GLN A 291 2.60 3.66 27.44
N ALA A 292 3.43 2.87 28.11
CA ALA A 292 2.96 1.66 28.81
C ALA A 292 1.97 2.01 29.95
N PRO A 293 0.86 1.24 30.14
CA PRO A 293 0.50 0.04 29.37
C PRO A 293 -0.05 0.37 27.97
N CYS A 294 0.40 -0.34 26.95
CA CYS A 294 -0.01 -0.11 25.56
C CYS A 294 0.10 -1.37 24.68
N ILE A 295 -0.58 -1.35 23.55
CA ILE A 295 -0.40 -2.35 22.48
C ILE A 295 0.40 -1.71 21.34
N VAL A 296 1.46 -2.39 20.88
CA VAL A 296 2.14 -2.09 19.63
C VAL A 296 1.60 -3.02 18.57
N PHE A 297 0.90 -2.48 17.58
CA PHE A 297 0.31 -3.27 16.51
C PHE A 297 1.07 -3.06 15.20
N ILE A 298 1.56 -4.15 14.62
CA ILE A 298 2.26 -4.14 13.31
C ILE A 298 1.40 -4.91 12.31
N ASP A 299 0.85 -4.17 11.35
CA ASP A 299 0.07 -4.76 10.26
C ASP A 299 0.98 -5.19 9.11
N GLU A 300 0.50 -6.10 8.24
CA GLU A 300 1.26 -6.65 7.11
C GLU A 300 2.68 -7.11 7.52
N PHE A 301 2.75 -7.86 8.60
CA PHE A 301 4.01 -8.25 9.22
C PHE A 301 4.91 -9.11 8.32
N ASP A 302 4.33 -9.80 7.33
CA ASP A 302 5.06 -10.59 6.33
C ASP A 302 6.02 -9.75 5.49
N SER A 303 5.77 -8.46 5.34
CA SER A 303 6.70 -7.53 4.67
C SER A 303 8.02 -7.35 5.44
N LEU A 304 8.01 -7.46 6.78
CA LEU A 304 9.18 -7.37 7.66
C LEU A 304 9.68 -8.74 8.09
N GLY A 305 8.77 -9.64 8.48
CA GLY A 305 9.02 -10.92 9.13
C GLY A 305 9.35 -12.10 8.22
N GLY A 306 9.53 -11.92 6.90
CA GLY A 306 9.68 -13.00 5.93
C GLY A 306 10.92 -13.90 6.13
N ARG A 307 10.89 -15.14 5.56
CA ARG A 307 11.97 -16.15 5.65
C ARG A 307 13.27 -15.68 5.03
N ARG A 308 14.38 -16.09 5.60
CA ARG A 308 15.76 -15.83 5.12
C ARG A 308 16.06 -16.54 3.81
N GLY A 309 16.96 -15.97 3.00
CA GLY A 309 17.51 -16.63 1.81
C GLY A 309 16.65 -16.53 0.54
N ARG A 310 15.66 -15.65 0.45
CA ARG A 310 14.95 -15.39 -0.80
C ARG A 310 15.78 -14.51 -1.76
N PRO A 311 15.74 -14.78 -3.09
CA PRO A 311 16.56 -14.05 -4.07
C PRO A 311 16.35 -12.53 -4.10
N ASN A 312 15.20 -12.03 -3.64
CA ASN A 312 14.82 -10.62 -3.71
C ASN A 312 14.80 -9.90 -2.35
N ARG A 313 15.32 -10.52 -1.27
CA ARG A 313 15.33 -9.89 0.04
C ARG A 313 16.61 -9.11 0.26
N SER A 314 16.49 -7.83 0.62
CA SER A 314 17.66 -7.03 1.01
C SER A 314 18.17 -7.48 2.39
N GLY A 315 19.50 -7.55 2.58
CA GLY A 315 20.09 -7.84 3.89
C GLY A 315 19.63 -6.89 5.00
N GLU A 316 19.08 -5.74 4.65
CA GLU A 316 18.55 -4.73 5.56
C GLU A 316 17.26 -5.14 6.25
N GLU A 317 16.36 -5.82 5.55
CA GLU A 317 15.13 -6.34 6.15
C GLU A 317 15.44 -7.36 7.24
N GLU A 318 16.47 -8.19 7.03
CA GLU A 318 16.91 -9.15 8.03
C GLU A 318 17.53 -8.46 9.28
N VAL A 319 18.32 -7.41 9.07
CA VAL A 319 18.89 -6.61 10.17
C VAL A 319 17.77 -5.90 10.94
N THR A 320 16.76 -5.40 10.25
CA THR A 320 15.61 -4.73 10.87
C THR A 320 14.74 -5.70 11.67
N LEU A 321 14.46 -6.90 11.12
CA LEU A 321 13.77 -7.96 11.84
C LEU A 321 14.54 -8.38 13.10
N ASN A 322 15.85 -8.63 12.99
CA ASN A 322 16.68 -8.98 14.13
C ASN A 322 16.66 -7.89 15.21
N GLN A 323 16.65 -6.60 14.83
CA GLN A 323 16.51 -5.50 15.77
C GLN A 323 15.14 -5.53 16.48
N LEU A 324 14.03 -5.80 15.75
CA LEU A 324 12.71 -5.94 16.36
C LEU A 324 12.69 -7.06 17.39
N LEU A 325 13.20 -8.23 17.02
CA LEU A 325 13.26 -9.38 17.91
C LEU A 325 14.14 -9.09 19.14
N ALA A 326 15.25 -8.37 18.97
CA ALA A 326 16.11 -7.94 20.08
C ALA A 326 15.41 -6.94 21.02
N GLU A 327 14.62 -5.99 20.49
CA GLU A 327 13.81 -5.08 21.31
C GLU A 327 12.75 -5.84 22.11
N MET A 328 12.06 -6.83 21.48
CA MET A 328 11.09 -7.68 22.17
C MET A 328 11.75 -8.53 23.27
N ASP A 329 12.93 -9.11 23.00
CA ASP A 329 13.70 -9.88 23.98
C ASP A 329 14.17 -8.99 25.13
N GLY A 330 14.66 -7.77 24.82
CA GLY A 330 15.16 -6.78 25.75
C GLY A 330 14.11 -6.14 26.67
N MET A 331 12.82 -6.24 26.30
CA MET A 331 11.69 -5.80 27.14
C MET A 331 11.28 -6.84 28.20
N ALA A 332 12.20 -7.72 28.62
CA ALA A 332 11.97 -8.64 29.74
C ALA A 332 11.79 -7.84 31.04
N GLY A 333 10.54 -7.63 31.45
CA GLY A 333 10.17 -6.84 32.63
C GLY A 333 9.60 -5.44 32.32
N SER A 334 9.49 -5.03 31.07
CA SER A 334 8.79 -3.80 30.68
C SER A 334 7.28 -4.03 30.72
N GLU A 335 6.76 -3.61 31.76
CA GLU A 335 5.46 -3.87 32.27
C GLU A 335 4.40 -3.18 31.42
N GLY A 336 3.54 -4.00 30.80
CA GLY A 336 2.36 -3.50 30.11
C GLY A 336 2.54 -3.20 28.61
N VAL A 337 3.66 -3.57 27.97
CA VAL A 337 3.77 -3.48 26.51
C VAL A 337 3.51 -4.85 25.89
N ILE A 338 2.47 -4.95 25.06
CA ILE A 338 2.17 -6.16 24.29
C ILE A 338 2.36 -5.86 22.79
N TRP A 339 3.14 -6.71 22.14
CA TRP A 339 3.32 -6.67 20.70
C TRP A 339 2.23 -7.50 20.03
N MET A 340 1.52 -6.92 19.09
CA MET A 340 0.59 -7.63 18.23
C MET A 340 1.03 -7.47 16.78
N ALA A 341 1.05 -8.55 16.04
CA ALA A 341 1.34 -8.50 14.60
C ALA A 341 0.22 -9.19 13.83
N ALA A 342 -0.10 -8.70 12.63
CA ALA A 342 -1.05 -9.34 11.74
C ALA A 342 -0.37 -9.70 10.40
N THR A 343 -0.67 -10.91 9.91
CA THR A 343 -0.20 -11.37 8.61
C THR A 343 -1.27 -12.21 7.91
N ASN A 344 -1.27 -12.15 6.59
CA ASN A 344 -2.07 -13.02 5.73
C ASN A 344 -1.29 -14.27 5.26
N ARG A 345 0.02 -14.33 5.57
CA ARG A 345 0.94 -15.32 5.01
C ARG A 345 1.87 -15.88 6.07
N GLU A 346 1.33 -16.77 6.90
CA GLU A 346 2.10 -17.44 7.95
C GLU A 346 3.28 -18.26 7.39
N ASP A 347 3.09 -18.89 6.23
CA ASP A 347 4.07 -19.69 5.50
C ASP A 347 5.35 -18.93 5.17
N MET A 348 5.24 -17.61 5.10
CA MET A 348 6.32 -16.71 4.72
C MET A 348 7.19 -16.26 5.89
N LEU A 349 6.74 -16.45 7.13
CA LEU A 349 7.42 -15.92 8.31
C LEU A 349 8.69 -16.70 8.67
N ASP A 350 9.71 -15.97 9.16
CA ASP A 350 10.91 -16.59 9.75
C ASP A 350 10.52 -17.35 11.03
N PRO A 351 10.93 -18.62 11.18
CA PRO A 351 10.68 -19.39 12.40
C PRO A 351 11.16 -18.71 13.69
N ALA A 352 12.14 -17.83 13.61
CA ALA A 352 12.65 -17.07 14.76
C ALA A 352 11.61 -16.13 15.38
N VAL A 353 10.62 -15.70 14.60
CA VAL A 353 9.52 -14.84 15.05
C VAL A 353 8.64 -15.55 16.09
N ARG A 354 8.41 -16.86 15.89
CA ARG A 354 7.52 -17.69 16.73
C ARG A 354 8.20 -18.33 17.93
N ARG A 355 9.46 -17.98 18.21
CA ARG A 355 10.17 -18.53 19.39
C ARG A 355 9.57 -17.98 20.68
N PRO A 356 9.53 -18.79 21.76
CA PRO A 356 9.07 -18.33 23.07
C PRO A 356 9.76 -17.05 23.52
N GLY A 357 8.96 -16.11 24.05
CA GLY A 357 9.42 -14.78 24.45
C GLY A 357 9.32 -13.71 23.37
N ARG A 358 8.79 -14.05 22.19
CA ARG A 358 8.53 -13.15 21.04
C ARG A 358 7.05 -13.18 20.71
N PHE A 359 6.67 -13.57 19.49
CA PHE A 359 5.27 -13.83 19.16
C PHE A 359 4.93 -15.29 19.53
N ASP A 360 4.78 -15.51 20.81
CA ASP A 360 4.61 -16.83 21.43
C ASP A 360 3.14 -17.27 21.47
N ARG A 361 2.19 -16.38 21.25
CA ARG A 361 0.77 -16.69 21.08
C ARG A 361 0.34 -16.47 19.65
N ILE A 362 -0.14 -17.51 19.01
CA ILE A 362 -0.70 -17.46 17.67
C ILE A 362 -2.22 -17.53 17.80
N VAL A 363 -2.93 -16.60 17.18
CA VAL A 363 -4.39 -16.52 17.15
C VAL A 363 -4.84 -16.54 15.70
N GLU A 364 -5.59 -17.56 15.33
CA GLU A 364 -6.14 -17.69 14.00
C GLU A 364 -7.46 -16.94 13.89
N VAL A 365 -7.54 -16.06 12.88
CA VAL A 365 -8.74 -15.31 12.53
C VAL A 365 -9.23 -15.81 11.16
N GLY A 366 -9.98 -16.89 11.18
CA GLY A 366 -10.51 -17.55 9.99
C GLY A 366 -11.59 -16.76 9.27
N LEU A 367 -12.11 -17.32 8.19
CA LEU A 367 -13.31 -16.80 7.54
C LEU A 367 -14.51 -16.99 8.49
N PRO A 368 -15.47 -16.05 8.50
CA PRO A 368 -16.61 -16.10 9.41
C PRO A 368 -17.58 -17.25 9.06
N THR A 369 -18.09 -17.92 10.08
CA THR A 369 -19.16 -18.90 9.95
C THR A 369 -20.49 -18.23 9.60
N VAL A 370 -21.54 -19.00 9.26
CA VAL A 370 -22.88 -18.43 8.97
C VAL A 370 -23.38 -17.52 10.10
N THR A 371 -23.19 -17.95 11.36
CA THR A 371 -23.58 -17.16 12.53
C THR A 371 -22.75 -15.88 12.67
N ASP A 372 -21.47 -15.97 12.40
CA ASP A 372 -20.58 -14.80 12.43
C ASP A 372 -20.89 -13.84 11.30
N ARG A 373 -21.18 -14.34 10.08
CA ARG A 373 -21.59 -13.50 8.96
C ARG A 373 -22.89 -12.74 9.26
N LEU A 374 -23.85 -13.39 9.89
CA LEU A 374 -25.08 -12.73 10.33
C LEU A 374 -24.80 -11.60 11.33
N GLU A 375 -23.92 -11.84 12.29
CA GLU A 375 -23.51 -10.84 13.28
C GLU A 375 -22.81 -9.64 12.61
N ILE A 376 -21.87 -9.90 11.70
CA ILE A 376 -21.18 -8.88 10.91
C ILE A 376 -22.19 -8.08 10.07
N LEU A 377 -23.10 -8.75 9.38
CA LEU A 377 -24.15 -8.10 8.58
C LEU A 377 -25.04 -7.20 9.45
N ARG A 378 -25.42 -7.63 10.64
CA ARG A 378 -26.22 -6.81 11.58
C ARG A 378 -25.48 -5.55 12.03
N ILE A 379 -24.17 -5.65 12.30
CA ILE A 379 -23.35 -4.50 12.67
C ILE A 379 -23.30 -3.48 11.53
N HIS A 380 -23.04 -3.92 10.30
CA HIS A 380 -23.00 -3.01 9.14
C HIS A 380 -24.38 -2.50 8.75
N ALA A 381 -25.43 -3.31 8.90
CA ALA A 381 -26.82 -2.94 8.64
C ALA A 381 -27.32 -1.84 9.57
N ALA A 382 -26.82 -1.78 10.81
CA ALA A 382 -27.23 -0.75 11.78
C ALA A 382 -26.95 0.69 11.30
N THR A 383 -26.02 0.87 10.35
CA THR A 383 -25.68 2.18 9.78
C THR A 383 -26.34 2.45 8.43
N SER A 384 -27.11 1.50 7.88
CA SER A 384 -27.70 1.55 6.55
C SER A 384 -29.22 1.46 6.62
N PRO A 385 -29.99 2.25 5.84
CA PRO A 385 -31.45 2.18 5.82
C PRO A 385 -31.91 0.95 5.02
N LEU A 386 -32.02 -0.19 5.68
CA LEU A 386 -32.55 -1.42 5.08
C LEU A 386 -34.09 -1.40 5.08
N ASP A 387 -34.67 -1.94 4.01
CA ASP A 387 -36.10 -2.26 3.98
C ASP A 387 -36.44 -3.36 5.00
N ARG A 388 -37.70 -3.38 5.48
CA ARG A 388 -38.17 -4.36 6.48
C ARG A 388 -38.15 -5.80 5.98
N ASP A 389 -38.22 -5.97 4.67
CA ASP A 389 -38.27 -7.26 4.01
C ASP A 389 -36.89 -7.86 3.76
N VAL A 390 -35.82 -7.16 4.13
CA VAL A 390 -34.45 -7.66 3.94
C VAL A 390 -34.14 -8.76 4.93
N ASP A 391 -33.91 -9.96 4.41
CA ASP A 391 -33.57 -11.16 5.16
C ASP A 391 -32.03 -11.30 5.28
N LEU A 392 -31.47 -10.81 6.41
CA LEU A 392 -30.05 -10.93 6.70
C LEU A 392 -29.62 -12.38 7.00
N GLU A 393 -30.51 -13.24 7.46
CA GLU A 393 -30.21 -14.66 7.72
C GLU A 393 -30.01 -15.41 6.40
N ARG A 394 -30.90 -15.19 5.45
CA ARG A 394 -30.73 -15.69 4.09
C ARG A 394 -29.44 -15.13 3.45
N LEU A 395 -29.16 -13.84 3.62
CA LEU A 395 -27.94 -13.22 3.07
C LEU A 395 -26.67 -13.85 3.68
N ALA A 396 -26.67 -14.13 4.98
CA ALA A 396 -25.55 -14.80 5.64
C ALA A 396 -25.32 -16.23 5.10
N GLN A 397 -26.39 -16.95 4.75
CA GLN A 397 -26.30 -18.27 4.10
C GLN A 397 -25.74 -18.18 2.69
N LEU A 398 -26.18 -17.16 1.91
CA LEU A 398 -25.75 -16.97 0.52
C LEU A 398 -24.32 -16.44 0.33
N THR A 399 -23.66 -16.03 1.41
CA THR A 399 -22.33 -15.41 1.41
C THR A 399 -21.25 -16.32 1.99
N VAL A 400 -21.38 -17.64 1.75
CA VAL A 400 -20.36 -18.62 2.15
C VAL A 400 -18.99 -18.24 1.57
N GLY A 401 -17.95 -18.29 2.41
CA GLY A 401 -16.58 -17.94 2.01
C GLY A 401 -16.27 -16.44 1.94
N HIS A 402 -17.24 -15.57 2.22
CA HIS A 402 -16.99 -14.12 2.27
C HIS A 402 -16.35 -13.73 3.61
N SER A 403 -15.37 -12.84 3.53
CA SER A 403 -14.78 -12.19 4.70
C SER A 403 -15.66 -11.06 5.22
N GLY A 404 -15.37 -10.53 6.40
CA GLY A 404 -16.08 -9.38 6.94
C GLY A 404 -16.01 -8.14 6.04
N ALA A 405 -14.87 -7.93 5.38
CA ALA A 405 -14.70 -6.84 4.42
C ALA A 405 -15.57 -7.03 3.16
N ASP A 406 -15.72 -8.27 2.68
CA ASP A 406 -16.57 -8.57 1.53
C ASP A 406 -18.04 -8.31 1.85
N LEU A 407 -18.49 -8.67 3.07
CA LEU A 407 -19.86 -8.40 3.53
C LEU A 407 -20.14 -6.90 3.67
N ALA A 408 -19.19 -6.15 4.20
CA ALA A 408 -19.29 -4.69 4.30
C ALA A 408 -19.36 -4.05 2.89
N ASN A 409 -18.52 -4.54 1.96
CA ASN A 409 -18.52 -4.09 0.58
C ASN A 409 -19.84 -4.43 -0.13
N LEU A 410 -20.41 -5.60 0.13
CA LEU A 410 -21.70 -6.02 -0.44
C LEU A 410 -22.83 -5.06 -0.04
N LEU A 411 -22.93 -4.71 1.25
CA LEU A 411 -23.95 -3.77 1.72
C LEU A 411 -23.70 -2.35 1.18
N ASN A 412 -22.45 -1.93 1.06
CA ASN A 412 -22.09 -0.64 0.47
C ASN A 412 -22.46 -0.58 -1.02
N GLU A 413 -22.18 -1.63 -1.79
CA GLU A 413 -22.57 -1.70 -3.20
C GLU A 413 -24.10 -1.73 -3.37
N ALA A 414 -24.82 -2.42 -2.48
CA ALA A 414 -26.29 -2.40 -2.47
C ALA A 414 -26.84 -0.99 -2.18
N ALA A 415 -26.21 -0.26 -1.26
CA ALA A 415 -26.55 1.12 -0.98
C ALA A 415 -26.31 2.04 -2.20
N ILE A 416 -25.20 1.84 -2.92
CA ILE A 416 -24.88 2.60 -4.13
C ILE A 416 -25.94 2.33 -5.22
N ILE A 417 -26.38 1.08 -5.39
CA ILE A 417 -27.42 0.71 -6.35
C ILE A 417 -28.77 1.35 -5.95
N ALA A 418 -29.15 1.28 -4.67
CA ALA A 418 -30.36 1.90 -4.18
C ALA A 418 -30.41 3.42 -4.45
N VAL A 419 -29.27 4.11 -4.30
CA VAL A 419 -29.14 5.54 -4.66
C VAL A 419 -29.28 5.76 -6.17
N GLN A 420 -28.78 4.85 -7.02
CA GLN A 420 -28.94 4.95 -8.48
C GLN A 420 -30.38 4.76 -8.91
N ASP A 421 -31.14 3.95 -8.17
CA ASP A 421 -32.56 3.68 -8.40
C ASP A 421 -33.50 4.69 -7.70
N ASP A 422 -32.95 5.81 -7.16
CA ASP A 422 -33.67 6.83 -6.40
C ASP A 422 -34.47 6.26 -5.21
N SER A 423 -34.05 5.13 -4.65
CA SER A 423 -34.68 4.47 -3.50
C SER A 423 -34.19 5.04 -2.17
N GLU A 424 -35.10 5.23 -1.20
CA GLU A 424 -34.76 5.66 0.16
C GLU A 424 -34.26 4.51 1.05
N THR A 425 -34.49 3.25 0.63
CA THR A 425 -34.13 2.05 1.40
C THR A 425 -33.44 1.02 0.52
N ILE A 426 -32.60 0.19 1.13
CA ILE A 426 -31.94 -0.93 0.47
C ILE A 426 -32.88 -2.13 0.53
N THR A 427 -33.29 -2.63 -0.64
CA THR A 427 -34.17 -3.81 -0.77
C THR A 427 -33.38 -5.08 -1.05
N ASN A 428 -34.04 -6.26 -0.97
CA ASN A 428 -33.45 -7.52 -1.40
C ASN A 428 -32.98 -7.50 -2.86
N ALA A 429 -33.72 -6.79 -3.76
CA ALA A 429 -33.33 -6.67 -5.16
C ALA A 429 -31.99 -5.92 -5.32
N HIS A 430 -31.76 -4.85 -4.57
CA HIS A 430 -30.49 -4.11 -4.58
C HIS A 430 -29.34 -4.98 -4.06
N ILE A 431 -29.57 -5.80 -3.03
CA ILE A 431 -28.58 -6.74 -2.48
C ILE A 431 -28.22 -7.82 -3.51
N ASP A 432 -29.22 -8.39 -4.17
CA ASP A 432 -28.99 -9.40 -5.22
C ASP A 432 -28.21 -8.81 -6.40
N GLN A 433 -28.58 -7.59 -6.85
CA GLN A 433 -27.82 -6.88 -7.89
C GLN A 433 -26.37 -6.58 -7.45
N ALA A 434 -26.16 -6.16 -6.20
CA ALA A 434 -24.83 -5.91 -5.66
C ALA A 434 -23.98 -7.18 -5.61
N ARG A 435 -24.57 -8.31 -5.18
CA ARG A 435 -23.92 -9.61 -5.18
C ARG A 435 -23.51 -10.02 -6.58
N ASP A 436 -24.40 -9.88 -7.55
CA ASP A 436 -24.13 -10.17 -8.94
C ASP A 436 -22.99 -9.30 -9.50
N LYS A 437 -23.03 -8.01 -9.18
CA LYS A 437 -21.97 -7.07 -9.59
C LYS A 437 -20.61 -7.43 -9.01
N ILE A 438 -20.56 -7.90 -7.76
CA ILE A 438 -19.30 -8.31 -7.09
C ILE A 438 -18.78 -9.62 -7.69
N LEU A 439 -19.65 -10.62 -7.86
CA LEU A 439 -19.27 -11.95 -8.32
C LEU A 439 -18.98 -11.98 -9.83
N LEU A 440 -19.78 -11.33 -10.65
CA LEU A 440 -19.75 -11.41 -12.11
C LEU A 440 -19.18 -10.16 -12.78
N GLY A 441 -19.11 -9.05 -12.05
CA GLY A 441 -18.84 -7.74 -12.63
C GLY A 441 -20.10 -7.03 -13.16
N ARG A 442 -19.89 -5.83 -13.70
CA ARG A 442 -20.98 -5.05 -14.31
C ARG A 442 -21.44 -5.66 -15.62
N VAL A 443 -22.72 -5.52 -15.91
CA VAL A 443 -23.29 -5.83 -17.24
C VAL A 443 -22.58 -5.01 -18.31
N ARG A 444 -22.15 -5.66 -19.38
CA ARG A 444 -21.44 -5.04 -20.50
C ARG A 444 -22.40 -4.74 -21.65
N ALA A 445 -23.19 -3.68 -21.52
CA ALA A 445 -24.18 -3.27 -22.51
C ALA A 445 -23.64 -3.00 -23.93
N GLY A 446 -22.31 -2.86 -24.08
CA GLY A 446 -21.66 -2.58 -25.37
C GLY A 446 -21.12 -3.82 -26.11
N VAL A 447 -21.27 -5.03 -25.56
CA VAL A 447 -20.84 -6.25 -26.23
C VAL A 447 -21.96 -6.74 -27.14
N VAL A 448 -21.72 -6.70 -28.45
CA VAL A 448 -22.65 -7.27 -29.44
C VAL A 448 -22.32 -8.75 -29.54
N VAL A 449 -23.21 -9.59 -29.02
CA VAL A 449 -23.15 -11.06 -29.15
C VAL A 449 -24.08 -11.44 -30.31
N THR A 450 -23.60 -12.20 -31.26
CA THR A 450 -24.44 -12.72 -32.38
C THR A 450 -25.43 -13.78 -31.89
N ASP A 451 -26.51 -13.98 -32.58
CA ASP A 451 -27.51 -15.02 -32.22
C ASP A 451 -26.90 -16.41 -32.15
N ALA A 452 -25.93 -16.70 -33.01
CA ALA A 452 -25.19 -17.97 -32.98
C ALA A 452 -24.34 -18.11 -31.69
N GLU A 453 -23.65 -17.04 -31.27
CA GLU A 453 -22.88 -17.03 -30.02
C GLU A 453 -23.83 -17.07 -28.81
N ARG A 454 -24.95 -16.35 -28.81
CA ARG A 454 -25.95 -16.44 -27.74
C ARG A 454 -26.44 -17.87 -27.53
N ARG A 455 -26.75 -18.57 -28.63
CA ARG A 455 -27.18 -19.97 -28.57
C ARG A 455 -26.09 -20.88 -28.02
N LEU A 456 -24.82 -20.66 -28.40
CA LEU A 456 -23.68 -21.40 -27.91
C LEU A 456 -23.49 -21.19 -26.41
N ILE A 457 -23.53 -19.91 -25.94
CA ILE A 457 -23.43 -19.56 -24.52
C ILE A 457 -24.57 -20.21 -23.74
N ALA A 458 -25.82 -20.13 -24.26
CA ALA A 458 -26.97 -20.73 -23.59
C ALA A 458 -26.83 -22.26 -23.42
N LEU A 459 -26.31 -22.98 -24.42
CA LEU A 459 -26.02 -24.41 -24.33
C LEU A 459 -24.91 -24.70 -23.33
N HIS A 460 -23.86 -23.88 -23.32
CA HIS A 460 -22.73 -23.98 -22.41
C HIS A 460 -23.17 -23.85 -20.95
N GLU A 461 -23.92 -22.79 -20.62
CA GLU A 461 -24.41 -22.53 -19.26
C GLU A 461 -25.47 -23.55 -18.81
N ALA A 462 -26.33 -24.00 -19.73
CA ALA A 462 -27.25 -25.08 -19.46
C ALA A 462 -26.53 -26.41 -19.17
N GLY A 463 -25.41 -26.68 -19.85
CA GLY A 463 -24.53 -27.81 -19.56
C GLY A 463 -23.97 -27.78 -18.15
N HIS A 464 -23.42 -26.62 -17.72
CA HIS A 464 -22.97 -26.44 -16.35
C HIS A 464 -24.10 -26.64 -15.32
N ALA A 465 -25.29 -26.13 -15.63
CA ALA A 465 -26.45 -26.24 -14.74
C ALA A 465 -26.86 -27.71 -14.54
N VAL A 466 -27.08 -28.46 -15.62
CA VAL A 466 -27.54 -29.85 -15.55
C VAL A 466 -26.48 -30.76 -14.91
N VAL A 467 -25.22 -30.65 -15.35
CA VAL A 467 -24.12 -31.46 -14.78
C VAL A 467 -23.92 -31.11 -13.32
N GLY A 468 -23.97 -29.82 -12.94
CA GLY A 468 -23.81 -29.38 -11.57
C GLY A 468 -24.91 -29.89 -10.64
N MET A 469 -26.17 -29.85 -11.06
CA MET A 469 -27.29 -30.38 -10.28
C MET A 469 -27.17 -31.90 -9.99
N LEU A 470 -26.58 -32.67 -10.90
CA LEU A 470 -26.45 -34.10 -10.77
C LEU A 470 -25.16 -34.53 -10.07
N THR A 471 -24.05 -33.80 -10.24
CA THR A 471 -22.73 -34.17 -9.68
C THR A 471 -22.44 -33.51 -8.34
N CYS A 472 -23.04 -32.37 -8.06
CA CYS A 472 -22.90 -31.60 -6.81
C CYS A 472 -24.28 -31.27 -6.20
N PRO A 473 -25.12 -32.26 -5.84
CA PRO A 473 -26.46 -32.00 -5.33
C PRO A 473 -26.48 -31.23 -4.01
N GLU A 474 -25.33 -31.18 -3.34
CA GLU A 474 -25.14 -30.44 -2.11
C GLU A 474 -24.93 -28.92 -2.35
N ASP A 475 -24.65 -28.50 -3.58
CA ASP A 475 -24.55 -27.10 -3.97
C ASP A 475 -25.87 -26.68 -4.61
N LYS A 476 -26.54 -25.70 -4.02
CA LYS A 476 -27.78 -25.16 -4.63
C LYS A 476 -27.45 -24.25 -5.80
N LEU A 477 -28.15 -24.48 -6.90
CA LEU A 477 -28.16 -23.53 -8.00
C LEU A 477 -28.96 -22.30 -7.59
N HIS A 478 -28.45 -21.11 -7.87
CA HIS A 478 -29.13 -19.84 -7.60
C HIS A 478 -29.75 -19.24 -8.85
N LYS A 479 -29.01 -19.25 -9.93
CA LYS A 479 -29.47 -18.76 -11.23
C LYS A 479 -28.52 -19.20 -12.35
N VAL A 480 -29.02 -19.14 -13.57
CA VAL A 480 -28.23 -19.25 -14.80
C VAL A 480 -28.45 -17.98 -15.62
N THR A 481 -27.40 -17.43 -16.20
CA THR A 481 -27.47 -16.20 -16.99
C THR A 481 -26.57 -16.27 -18.22
N ILE A 482 -27.00 -15.69 -19.31
CA ILE A 482 -26.23 -15.46 -20.53
C ILE A 482 -25.97 -13.97 -20.79
N GLU A 483 -26.20 -13.11 -19.79
CA GLU A 483 -25.81 -11.71 -19.86
C GLU A 483 -24.29 -11.56 -19.79
N PRO A 484 -23.66 -10.86 -20.75
CA PRO A 484 -22.24 -10.57 -20.68
C PRO A 484 -21.91 -9.69 -19.47
N ARG A 485 -21.09 -10.21 -18.53
CA ARG A 485 -20.67 -9.49 -17.32
C ARG A 485 -19.18 -9.60 -17.12
N GLY A 486 -18.52 -8.51 -16.78
CA GLY A 486 -17.09 -8.51 -16.48
C GLY A 486 -16.26 -9.19 -17.58
N ARG A 487 -15.72 -10.38 -17.30
CA ARG A 487 -14.92 -11.19 -18.25
C ARG A 487 -15.67 -12.42 -18.78
N THR A 488 -16.87 -12.68 -18.28
CA THR A 488 -17.67 -13.85 -18.68
C THR A 488 -18.80 -13.44 -19.60
N LEU A 489 -19.22 -14.34 -20.49
CA LEU A 489 -20.36 -14.14 -21.38
C LEU A 489 -21.63 -14.77 -20.83
N GLY A 490 -21.50 -15.64 -19.82
CA GLY A 490 -22.58 -16.27 -19.08
C GLY A 490 -22.08 -16.83 -17.76
N ALA A 491 -22.97 -17.36 -16.92
CA ALA A 491 -22.61 -18.07 -15.69
C ALA A 491 -23.76 -18.91 -15.13
N ALA A 492 -23.46 -20.13 -14.69
CA ALA A 492 -24.31 -20.96 -13.86
C ALA A 492 -23.86 -20.88 -12.40
N HIS A 493 -24.64 -20.21 -11.55
CA HIS A 493 -24.27 -19.92 -10.17
C HIS A 493 -24.72 -21.00 -9.21
N PHE A 494 -23.75 -21.65 -8.57
CA PHE A 494 -23.95 -22.57 -7.48
C PHE A 494 -23.34 -22.02 -6.19
N ALA A 495 -23.99 -22.24 -5.05
CA ALA A 495 -23.41 -21.99 -3.73
C ALA A 495 -23.65 -23.18 -2.82
N PRO A 496 -22.69 -23.54 -1.96
CA PRO A 496 -22.88 -24.58 -0.96
C PRO A 496 -23.92 -24.15 0.09
N GLU A 497 -24.72 -25.08 0.56
CA GLU A 497 -25.74 -24.80 1.60
C GLU A 497 -25.13 -24.48 2.99
N SER A 498 -23.92 -24.92 3.24
CA SER A 498 -23.24 -24.75 4.52
C SER A 498 -21.74 -24.63 4.34
N ASP A 499 -21.08 -24.03 5.34
CA ASP A 499 -19.63 -23.98 5.40
C ASP A 499 -19.07 -25.39 5.59
N ARG A 500 -18.27 -25.88 4.63
CA ARG A 500 -17.67 -27.21 4.64
C ARG A 500 -16.19 -27.12 4.92
N HIS A 501 -15.77 -27.72 6.01
CA HIS A 501 -14.35 -27.84 6.37
C HIS A 501 -13.67 -29.05 5.71
N LEU A 502 -14.44 -30.11 5.41
CA LEU A 502 -13.94 -31.32 4.78
C LEU A 502 -14.69 -31.58 3.47
N GLN A 503 -13.95 -31.80 2.40
CA GLN A 503 -14.48 -32.06 1.07
C GLN A 503 -14.11 -33.51 0.67
N PRO A 504 -15.08 -34.43 0.54
CA PRO A 504 -14.80 -35.79 0.11
C PRO A 504 -14.39 -35.82 -1.38
N ARG A 505 -13.62 -36.84 -1.75
CA ARG A 505 -13.12 -37.06 -3.12
C ARG A 505 -14.26 -36.93 -4.16
N ARG A 506 -15.38 -37.60 -3.93
CA ARG A 506 -16.55 -37.57 -4.83
C ARG A 506 -17.07 -36.15 -5.11
N TYR A 507 -17.03 -35.27 -4.13
CA TYR A 507 -17.48 -33.88 -4.26
C TYR A 507 -16.50 -33.07 -5.13
N LEU A 508 -15.20 -33.23 -4.94
CA LEU A 508 -14.17 -32.60 -5.77
C LEU A 508 -14.24 -33.10 -7.22
N GLU A 509 -14.44 -34.39 -7.43
CA GLU A 509 -14.68 -34.98 -8.74
C GLU A 509 -15.97 -34.41 -9.38
N GLY A 510 -17.03 -34.20 -8.60
CA GLY A 510 -18.25 -33.55 -9.04
C GLY A 510 -18.02 -32.10 -9.48
N ILE A 511 -17.23 -31.34 -8.73
CA ILE A 511 -16.87 -29.96 -9.12
C ILE A 511 -16.08 -29.94 -10.44
N ILE A 512 -15.17 -30.90 -10.65
CA ILE A 512 -14.43 -31.03 -11.92
C ILE A 512 -15.42 -31.34 -13.06
N ALA A 513 -16.32 -32.31 -12.88
CA ALA A 513 -17.33 -32.63 -13.88
C ALA A 513 -18.25 -31.45 -14.20
N LYS A 514 -18.70 -30.71 -13.15
CA LYS A 514 -19.51 -29.48 -13.28
C LYS A 514 -18.75 -28.42 -14.12
N ALA A 515 -17.49 -28.19 -13.83
CA ALA A 515 -16.65 -27.25 -14.58
C ALA A 515 -16.49 -27.66 -16.07
N LEU A 516 -16.54 -28.96 -16.37
CA LEU A 516 -16.46 -29.47 -17.74
C LEU A 516 -17.83 -29.54 -18.45
N GLY A 517 -18.93 -29.26 -17.73
CA GLY A 517 -20.29 -29.36 -18.23
C GLY A 517 -20.60 -28.49 -19.44
N GLY A 518 -20.11 -27.25 -19.45
CA GLY A 518 -20.28 -26.34 -20.59
C GLY A 518 -19.62 -26.88 -21.86
N ARG A 519 -18.35 -27.31 -21.75
CA ARG A 519 -17.64 -27.94 -22.87
C ARG A 519 -18.30 -29.24 -23.35
N ALA A 520 -18.82 -30.05 -22.43
CA ALA A 520 -19.53 -31.27 -22.76
C ALA A 520 -20.82 -30.97 -23.55
N ALA A 521 -21.53 -29.90 -23.22
CA ALA A 521 -22.70 -29.45 -23.99
C ALA A 521 -22.28 -28.96 -25.38
N GLU A 522 -21.25 -28.12 -25.51
CA GLU A 522 -20.74 -27.71 -26.84
C GLU A 522 -20.40 -28.93 -27.70
N LEU A 523 -19.68 -29.89 -27.18
CA LEU A 523 -19.28 -31.10 -27.88
C LEU A 523 -20.50 -31.95 -28.32
N THR A 524 -21.49 -32.12 -27.43
CA THR A 524 -22.67 -32.98 -27.69
C THR A 524 -23.62 -32.36 -28.69
N PHE A 525 -23.80 -31.05 -28.69
CA PHE A 525 -24.76 -30.37 -29.56
C PHE A 525 -24.18 -29.87 -30.87
N LEU A 526 -22.90 -29.45 -30.87
CA LEU A 526 -22.28 -28.78 -32.01
C LEU A 526 -21.18 -29.63 -32.67
N GLY A 527 -20.71 -30.67 -31.98
CA GLY A 527 -19.64 -31.55 -32.45
C GLY A 527 -18.22 -31.05 -32.13
N PRO A 528 -17.20 -31.88 -32.38
CA PRO A 528 -15.83 -31.62 -31.95
C PRO A 528 -15.18 -30.37 -32.58
N ASP A 529 -15.55 -30.08 -33.84
CA ASP A 529 -14.98 -28.97 -34.60
C ASP A 529 -15.53 -27.58 -34.15
N ALA A 530 -16.64 -27.56 -33.42
CA ALA A 530 -17.31 -26.33 -32.96
C ALA A 530 -17.07 -26.01 -31.49
N VAL A 531 -16.21 -26.74 -30.81
CA VAL A 531 -15.80 -26.45 -29.42
C VAL A 531 -15.03 -25.14 -29.39
N THR A 532 -15.38 -24.27 -28.45
CA THR A 532 -14.86 -22.90 -28.40
C THR A 532 -13.83 -22.67 -27.31
N THR A 533 -13.26 -21.46 -27.31
CA THR A 533 -12.37 -20.96 -26.25
C THR A 533 -13.13 -20.62 -24.96
N GLY A 534 -14.46 -20.65 -24.96
CA GLY A 534 -15.32 -20.31 -23.82
C GLY A 534 -14.99 -21.12 -22.56
N ALA A 535 -14.70 -22.41 -22.73
CA ALA A 535 -14.35 -23.30 -21.64
C ALA A 535 -12.92 -23.11 -21.07
N GLY A 536 -12.19 -22.05 -21.46
CA GLY A 536 -10.80 -21.84 -21.02
C GLY A 536 -10.66 -21.66 -19.51
N SER A 537 -11.55 -20.88 -18.89
CA SER A 537 -11.58 -20.68 -17.44
C SER A 537 -11.94 -21.95 -16.67
N ASP A 538 -12.86 -22.74 -17.21
CA ASP A 538 -13.35 -23.96 -16.61
C ASP A 538 -12.27 -25.05 -16.61
N LEU A 539 -11.50 -25.13 -17.69
CA LEU A 539 -10.34 -26.01 -17.76
C LEU A 539 -9.24 -25.63 -16.76
N ILE A 540 -9.00 -24.33 -16.54
CA ILE A 540 -8.06 -23.86 -15.51
C ILE A 540 -8.54 -24.29 -14.13
N GLN A 541 -9.81 -24.08 -13.82
CA GLN A 541 -10.42 -24.47 -12.54
C GLN A 541 -10.36 -25.99 -12.34
N ALA A 542 -10.82 -26.77 -13.32
CA ALA A 542 -10.80 -28.23 -13.29
C ALA A 542 -9.37 -28.77 -13.06
N THR A 543 -8.38 -28.22 -13.79
CA THR A 543 -6.97 -28.61 -13.67
C THR A 543 -6.41 -28.26 -12.29
N SER A 544 -6.73 -27.10 -11.75
CA SER A 544 -6.27 -26.67 -10.43
C SER A 544 -6.80 -27.61 -9.33
N ILE A 545 -8.09 -27.97 -9.37
CA ILE A 545 -8.69 -28.88 -8.40
C ILE A 545 -8.09 -30.28 -8.53
N ALA A 546 -8.00 -30.82 -9.75
CA ALA A 546 -7.42 -32.13 -10.00
C ALA A 546 -5.96 -32.21 -9.53
N ARG A 547 -5.16 -31.16 -9.74
CA ARG A 547 -3.78 -31.10 -9.27
C ARG A 547 -3.69 -31.13 -7.74
N ARG A 548 -4.55 -30.38 -7.06
CA ARG A 548 -4.61 -30.39 -5.59
C ARG A 548 -5.04 -31.75 -5.06
N MET A 549 -6.02 -32.40 -5.68
CA MET A 549 -6.43 -33.76 -5.31
C MET A 549 -5.28 -34.76 -5.37
N VAL A 550 -4.48 -34.67 -6.44
CA VAL A 550 -3.35 -35.60 -6.69
C VAL A 550 -2.13 -35.23 -5.84
N ALA A 551 -1.73 -33.96 -5.84
CA ALA A 551 -0.45 -33.53 -5.27
C ALA A 551 -0.49 -33.14 -3.79
N GLU A 552 -1.64 -32.66 -3.29
CA GLU A 552 -1.77 -32.17 -1.91
C GLU A 552 -2.55 -33.14 -1.03
N PHE A 553 -3.66 -33.69 -1.54
CA PHE A 553 -4.60 -34.46 -0.72
C PHE A 553 -4.37 -35.98 -0.78
N GLY A 554 -3.44 -36.46 -1.60
CA GLY A 554 -3.16 -37.89 -1.72
C GLY A 554 -4.34 -38.72 -2.26
N MET A 555 -5.20 -38.09 -3.10
CA MET A 555 -6.41 -38.72 -3.64
C MET A 555 -6.17 -39.43 -4.99
N SER A 556 -4.95 -39.86 -5.27
CA SER A 556 -4.58 -40.64 -6.46
C SER A 556 -3.92 -41.94 -6.05
N GLU A 557 -4.38 -43.06 -6.59
CA GLU A 557 -3.75 -44.38 -6.38
C GLU A 557 -2.40 -44.47 -7.10
N GLU A 558 -2.27 -43.86 -8.28
CA GLU A 558 -1.06 -43.89 -9.10
C GLU A 558 0.11 -43.15 -8.42
N VAL A 559 -0.15 -42.00 -7.76
CA VAL A 559 0.86 -41.21 -7.07
C VAL A 559 1.03 -41.66 -5.63
N GLY A 560 -0.02 -42.24 -5.02
CA GLY A 560 -0.02 -42.71 -3.64
C GLY A 560 -0.20 -41.63 -2.60
N LEU A 561 0.05 -41.97 -1.32
CA LEU A 561 -0.13 -41.11 -0.16
C LEU A 561 1.08 -40.22 0.08
N ILE A 562 1.39 -39.38 -0.89
CA ILE A 562 2.50 -38.40 -0.83
C ILE A 562 1.93 -37.01 -1.00
N SER A 563 2.42 -36.04 -0.20
CA SER A 563 2.20 -34.64 -0.49
C SER A 563 3.39 -34.12 -1.31
N ALA A 564 3.13 -33.69 -2.54
CA ALA A 564 4.12 -33.12 -3.44
C ALA A 564 4.00 -31.58 -3.54
N ASP A 565 3.40 -30.94 -2.54
CA ASP A 565 3.31 -29.48 -2.46
C ASP A 565 4.71 -28.87 -2.26
N PRO A 566 5.22 -28.07 -3.22
CA PRO A 566 6.53 -27.41 -3.10
C PRO A 566 6.65 -26.52 -1.85
N ALA A 567 5.55 -25.94 -1.40
CA ALA A 567 5.53 -25.08 -0.22
C ALA A 567 5.73 -25.88 1.07
N ALA A 568 5.18 -27.11 1.14
CA ALA A 568 5.30 -27.98 2.29
C ALA A 568 6.68 -28.67 2.37
N GLN A 569 7.30 -28.98 1.23
CA GLN A 569 8.56 -29.74 1.16
C GLN A 569 9.82 -28.88 1.02
N GLY A 570 9.69 -27.57 0.83
CA GLY A 570 10.83 -26.66 0.70
C GLY A 570 11.60 -26.79 -0.63
N GLY A 571 11.05 -27.51 -1.61
CA GLY A 571 11.64 -27.68 -2.94
C GLY A 571 10.67 -28.26 -3.95
N ALA A 572 11.00 -28.11 -5.26
CA ALA A 572 10.20 -28.71 -6.32
C ALA A 572 10.31 -30.26 -6.28
N PRO A 573 9.21 -30.98 -6.55
CA PRO A 573 9.26 -32.44 -6.67
C PRO A 573 10.21 -32.88 -7.79
N SER A 574 10.70 -34.12 -7.71
CA SER A 574 11.55 -34.67 -8.78
C SER A 574 10.82 -34.68 -10.13
N GLY A 575 11.56 -34.57 -11.23
CA GLY A 575 10.97 -34.54 -12.57
C GLY A 575 10.13 -35.81 -12.87
N GLN A 576 10.50 -36.97 -12.31
CA GLN A 576 9.73 -38.19 -12.42
C GLN A 576 8.39 -38.09 -11.71
N LEU A 577 8.38 -37.69 -10.44
CA LEU A 577 7.16 -37.51 -9.65
C LEU A 577 6.23 -36.46 -10.29
N GLN A 578 6.80 -35.36 -10.80
CA GLN A 578 6.02 -34.36 -11.53
C GLN A 578 5.35 -34.96 -12.79
N GLY A 579 6.04 -35.84 -13.52
CA GLY A 579 5.47 -36.55 -14.67
C GLY A 579 4.33 -37.49 -14.28
N GLU A 580 4.45 -38.19 -13.14
CA GLU A 580 3.41 -39.07 -12.61
C GLU A 580 2.18 -38.27 -12.16
N ILE A 581 2.39 -37.12 -11.48
CA ILE A 581 1.32 -36.18 -11.12
C ILE A 581 0.59 -35.67 -12.36
N ASP A 582 1.32 -35.22 -13.39
CA ASP A 582 0.71 -34.69 -14.61
C ASP A 582 -0.05 -35.76 -15.39
N LYS A 583 0.36 -37.01 -15.30
CA LYS A 583 -0.35 -38.17 -15.89
C LYS A 583 -1.66 -38.44 -15.12
N ALA A 584 -1.61 -38.49 -13.79
CA ALA A 584 -2.76 -38.74 -12.94
C ALA A 584 -3.81 -37.60 -13.06
N VAL A 585 -3.36 -36.35 -13.12
CA VAL A 585 -4.23 -35.19 -13.36
C VAL A 585 -4.95 -35.29 -14.69
N ARG A 586 -4.24 -35.65 -15.78
CA ARG A 586 -4.87 -35.83 -17.10
C ARG A 586 -5.87 -36.98 -17.09
N ALA A 587 -5.56 -38.09 -16.45
CA ALA A 587 -6.48 -39.22 -16.31
C ALA A 587 -7.77 -38.82 -15.58
N LEU A 588 -7.64 -38.14 -14.44
CA LEU A 588 -8.78 -37.67 -13.64
C LEU A 588 -9.68 -36.71 -14.42
N ILE A 589 -9.10 -35.72 -15.12
CA ILE A 589 -9.85 -34.78 -15.96
C ILE A 589 -10.58 -35.53 -17.09
N SER A 590 -9.91 -36.49 -17.75
CA SER A 590 -10.50 -37.30 -18.84
C SER A 590 -11.70 -38.10 -18.35
N VAL A 591 -11.62 -38.74 -17.18
CA VAL A 591 -12.72 -39.49 -16.59
C VAL A 591 -13.91 -38.58 -16.30
N GLN A 592 -13.65 -37.40 -15.69
CA GLN A 592 -14.73 -36.46 -15.39
C GLN A 592 -15.30 -35.76 -16.62
N SER A 593 -14.52 -35.60 -17.70
CA SER A 593 -15.03 -35.14 -18.99
C SER A 593 -16.02 -36.13 -19.60
N GLN A 594 -15.64 -37.42 -19.65
CA GLN A 594 -16.51 -38.48 -20.11
C GLN A 594 -17.81 -38.58 -19.29
N ARG A 595 -17.71 -38.41 -17.99
CA ARG A 595 -18.86 -38.38 -17.08
C ARG A 595 -19.79 -37.18 -17.41
N ALA A 596 -19.24 -36.00 -17.61
CA ALA A 596 -20.02 -34.81 -17.99
C ALA A 596 -20.69 -35.00 -19.35
N GLU A 597 -19.98 -35.54 -20.34
CA GLU A 597 -20.51 -35.84 -21.67
C GLU A 597 -21.66 -36.84 -21.59
N ALA A 598 -21.50 -37.93 -20.84
CA ALA A 598 -22.56 -38.92 -20.63
C ALA A 598 -23.81 -38.33 -20.01
N ILE A 599 -23.65 -37.47 -18.99
CA ILE A 599 -24.75 -36.76 -18.32
C ILE A 599 -25.49 -35.84 -19.32
N VAL A 600 -24.75 -35.03 -20.08
CA VAL A 600 -25.34 -34.12 -21.07
C VAL A 600 -26.08 -34.91 -22.17
N GLN A 601 -25.52 -36.03 -22.60
CA GLN A 601 -26.15 -36.86 -23.62
C GLN A 601 -27.42 -37.54 -23.11
N GLN A 602 -27.42 -38.03 -21.86
CA GLN A 602 -28.57 -38.64 -21.21
C GLN A 602 -29.71 -37.63 -20.99
N HIS A 603 -29.37 -36.39 -20.62
CA HIS A 603 -30.33 -35.33 -20.33
C HIS A 603 -30.36 -34.25 -21.40
N ARG A 604 -30.17 -34.65 -22.67
CA ARG A 604 -30.09 -33.74 -23.82
C ARG A 604 -31.29 -32.80 -23.93
N GLU A 605 -32.51 -33.31 -23.72
CA GLU A 605 -33.74 -32.54 -23.78
C GLU A 605 -33.82 -31.46 -22.69
N ALA A 606 -33.32 -31.76 -21.50
CA ALA A 606 -33.27 -30.79 -20.40
C ALA A 606 -32.30 -29.64 -20.70
N VAL A 607 -31.10 -29.97 -21.20
CA VAL A 607 -30.11 -28.96 -21.61
C VAL A 607 -30.65 -28.06 -22.71
N GLU A 608 -31.32 -28.63 -23.73
CA GLU A 608 -31.88 -27.87 -24.84
C GLU A 608 -33.05 -26.98 -24.36
N ALA A 609 -33.93 -27.48 -23.48
CA ALA A 609 -35.04 -26.72 -22.93
C ALA A 609 -34.56 -25.53 -22.07
N LEU A 610 -33.49 -25.74 -21.25
CA LEU A 610 -32.86 -24.68 -20.46
C LEU A 610 -32.20 -23.63 -21.38
N ALA A 611 -31.48 -24.07 -22.41
CA ALA A 611 -30.84 -23.19 -23.36
C ALA A 611 -31.87 -22.32 -24.10
N ASN A 612 -33.00 -22.91 -24.55
CA ASN A 612 -34.08 -22.15 -25.20
C ASN A 612 -34.73 -21.15 -24.23
N ALA A 613 -34.99 -21.51 -22.99
CA ALA A 613 -35.50 -20.59 -21.98
C ALA A 613 -34.52 -19.43 -21.67
N LEU A 614 -33.22 -19.69 -21.69
CA LEU A 614 -32.16 -18.65 -21.52
C LEU A 614 -32.14 -17.69 -22.73
N LEU A 615 -32.39 -18.20 -23.95
CA LEU A 615 -32.48 -17.34 -25.15
C LEU A 615 -33.67 -16.39 -25.10
N GLU A 616 -34.76 -16.78 -24.44
CA GLU A 616 -35.94 -15.95 -24.28
C GLU A 616 -35.80 -14.87 -23.21
N ARG A 617 -35.06 -15.13 -22.12
CA ARG A 617 -35.08 -14.29 -20.90
C ARG A 617 -33.72 -13.85 -20.35
N ASP A 618 -32.62 -14.27 -20.97
CA ASP A 618 -31.22 -14.01 -20.59
C ASP A 618 -30.85 -14.46 -19.18
N VAL A 619 -31.76 -14.47 -18.20
CA VAL A 619 -31.56 -14.86 -16.80
C VAL A 619 -32.70 -15.79 -16.36
N LEU A 620 -32.35 -16.96 -15.84
CA LEU A 620 -33.28 -17.90 -15.21
C LEU A 620 -32.98 -18.03 -13.71
N PRO A 621 -33.94 -17.72 -12.83
CA PRO A 621 -33.83 -17.99 -11.39
C PRO A 621 -33.86 -19.50 -11.10
N ALA A 622 -33.34 -19.91 -9.95
CA ALA A 622 -33.21 -21.30 -9.55
C ALA A 622 -34.52 -22.10 -9.71
N ASP A 623 -35.64 -21.54 -9.22
CA ASP A 623 -36.93 -22.23 -9.19
C ASP A 623 -37.40 -22.63 -10.61
N GLU A 624 -37.15 -21.77 -11.58
CA GLU A 624 -37.49 -22.04 -12.96
C GLU A 624 -36.55 -23.06 -13.60
N VAL A 625 -35.24 -22.98 -13.29
CA VAL A 625 -34.25 -23.97 -13.77
C VAL A 625 -34.62 -25.34 -13.25
N TYR A 626 -34.90 -25.49 -11.94
CA TYR A 626 -35.34 -26.76 -11.37
C TYR A 626 -36.66 -27.25 -11.98
N ALA A 627 -37.64 -26.38 -12.17
CA ALA A 627 -38.93 -26.75 -12.78
C ALA A 627 -38.80 -27.21 -14.23
N ILE A 628 -37.87 -26.62 -15.00
CA ILE A 628 -37.58 -27.07 -16.38
C ILE A 628 -36.86 -28.42 -16.33
N ALA A 629 -35.84 -28.56 -15.47
CA ALA A 629 -35.06 -29.75 -15.34
C ALA A 629 -35.91 -30.96 -14.92
N GLU A 630 -36.79 -30.80 -13.92
CA GLU A 630 -37.71 -31.86 -13.49
C GLU A 630 -38.69 -32.31 -14.59
N ARG A 631 -39.25 -31.38 -15.40
CA ARG A 631 -40.13 -31.69 -16.52
C ARG A 631 -39.45 -32.57 -17.57
N HIS A 632 -38.12 -32.48 -17.69
CA HIS A 632 -37.32 -33.24 -18.64
C HIS A 632 -36.52 -34.35 -17.97
N GLY A 633 -36.95 -34.85 -16.79
CA GLY A 633 -36.44 -36.06 -16.18
C GLY A 633 -35.14 -35.86 -15.35
N VAL A 634 -34.72 -34.63 -15.08
CA VAL A 634 -33.61 -34.33 -14.16
C VAL A 634 -34.21 -34.13 -12.76
N GLY A 635 -34.45 -35.20 -12.03
CA GLY A 635 -35.11 -35.16 -10.73
C GLY A 635 -34.21 -35.58 -9.56
N ALA A 636 -34.67 -35.31 -8.34
CA ALA A 636 -33.97 -35.69 -7.10
C ALA A 636 -33.77 -37.22 -6.93
N ARG A 637 -34.37 -38.05 -7.76
CA ARG A 637 -34.16 -39.51 -7.80
C ARG A 637 -32.86 -39.87 -8.53
N ASP A 638 -32.51 -39.15 -9.59
CA ASP A 638 -31.30 -39.44 -10.39
C ASP A 638 -30.02 -39.02 -9.63
N ALA A 639 -30.12 -37.97 -8.80
CA ALA A 639 -29.04 -37.60 -7.87
C ALA A 639 -28.72 -38.71 -6.84
N ARG A 640 -29.68 -39.59 -6.51
CA ARG A 640 -29.47 -40.76 -5.65
C ARG A 640 -29.02 -42.01 -6.40
N CYS A 641 -29.31 -42.14 -7.70
CA CYS A 641 -28.87 -43.27 -8.53
C CYS A 641 -27.38 -43.16 -8.85
N GLY A 642 -26.86 -41.97 -9.15
CA GLY A 642 -25.42 -41.74 -9.31
C GLY A 642 -24.59 -42.00 -8.03
N MET A 643 -25.24 -42.18 -6.87
CA MET A 643 -24.61 -42.63 -5.62
C MET A 643 -24.47 -44.16 -5.52
N ARG A 644 -25.23 -44.96 -6.27
CA ARG A 644 -25.19 -46.44 -6.18
C ARG A 644 -24.19 -47.04 -7.14
N ASP A 645 -24.03 -46.50 -8.32
CA ASP A 645 -23.12 -47.04 -9.32
C ASP A 645 -21.64 -46.78 -9.05
N ALA A 646 -21.33 -45.91 -8.06
CA ALA A 646 -19.94 -45.67 -7.59
C ALA A 646 -19.51 -46.56 -6.41
N VAL A 647 -20.34 -47.47 -5.96
CA VAL A 647 -20.03 -48.41 -4.83
C VAL A 647 -19.77 -49.85 -5.35
N GLU A 648 -19.98 -50.11 -6.63
CA GLU A 648 -19.82 -51.47 -7.22
C GLU A 648 -18.73 -51.54 -8.30
N VAL A 649 -17.76 -50.62 -8.33
CA VAL A 649 -16.54 -50.80 -9.17
C VAL A 649 -15.29 -50.67 -8.31
#